data_437f5695ff403f2ddab0588b26524258
#
_entry.id   437f5695ff403f2ddab0588b26524258
#
_cell.length_a   1.000
_cell.length_b   1.000
_cell.length_c   1.000
_cell.angle_alpha   90.00
_cell.angle_beta   90.00
_cell.angle_gamma   90.00
#
_symmetry.space_group_name_H-M   'P 1'
#
loop_
_entity.id
_entity.type
_entity.pdbx_description
1 polymer ?
#
loop_
_entity_poly.entity_id
_entity_poly.type
_entity_poly.pdbx_seq_one_letter_code
_entity_poly.pdbx_strand_id
1 'polypeptide(L)'
;MGKTKKVSVGLLAAVVATSGLTYAPERAQAFTAGEKLDNRVIFQSFSLFQPYESNMYRTLAKKGDLLNAWGVTDVWLPPAYRSFDMARYLEGYAIADRYDLGEFPQGPGGTIPTKYGKASQLEMMVDMLHDDHIKVQMDLVPNQMLGLSQREAVYVRRATGSGKPFANPFTGGETTKTLATPYLAYTKGGGMGQAKYGYIKEWNKLYLNGTSLQGQGLGRIMTDQDGKAYRFFGVDHADNYLPEWLLEAAKTGHINTVDSYLATDGWYEVSPDNWKPMLTQYTKDTGYLPFMLKNGFASKEALLASGDNKKIADLTTQYMNTKAEYGYGSEERSFQNDNSGIDTEDQFLFVDEKGNPTQTINNTMARNDEFLVGVDLANSNPEVIKEQKNWMKWMLETYKFDGFRIDAASHYDKAILKAEAEISKAHFGKQDYLSYIESYKVSQRSYMKANNNEQLIMDSDLYFTLRSALKASQKRPLRDLAKLSVVDREGYGATDVQPNWSFVNNHDQEKNRVNQIMLDRFGIKAGAQYSKTDQPKSFEKLYTKEKEAEALTIYNKELASPTKKYSTENIVAQYAYLLSNKNTVPTVYYGDLYQTDASYMSKTTPYYDEITNLLKVRKKYAYGKQFVAYHTSNTSKEAGKDLISSVRFGKNRNTGVATVIGKNAALDTTIPVSMGKTHANQVFVDASGVTNTKLVTDKNGVLTVPVKGIKTAEVNGYVGVFVPQATKAPVATMKAGAVYQGKVLNLKTTIANSKSAIASTRYRVLDTKKAIVDSKGRLTGKATGKTTVEATVTLKDGFVLKTVLPIETKANSVTLKASKATLKKNQTTRISYTSATDKIKSVQYTSANKKVAQVSSRGNVRGIKAGKTTIRITYMTAGNYKVVKTFTVTVK
;
A
#
# COMPACT_ATOMS: atom_id res chain seq x y z
N MET A 1 -14.03 36.25 29.14
CA MET A 1 -13.36 35.77 30.36
C MET A 1 -13.82 34.33 30.62
N GLY A 2 -12.98 33.34 30.37
CA GLY A 2 -13.27 31.90 30.53
C GLY A 2 -11.97 31.13 30.44
N LYS A 3 -11.46 30.70 31.57
CA LYS A 3 -10.15 30.06 31.76
C LYS A 3 -10.10 28.69 31.11
N THR A 4 -9.25 28.51 30.14
CA THR A 4 -8.83 27.20 29.60
C THR A 4 -7.94 26.52 30.61
N LYS A 5 -8.39 25.38 31.16
CA LYS A 5 -7.56 24.45 31.93
C LYS A 5 -6.68 23.65 30.99
N LYS A 6 -5.37 23.84 31.07
CA LYS A 6 -4.36 22.92 30.54
C LYS A 6 -4.42 21.62 31.35
N VAL A 7 -4.79 20.52 30.73
CA VAL A 7 -4.60 19.18 31.29
C VAL A 7 -3.25 18.65 30.78
N SER A 8 -2.31 18.51 31.67
CA SER A 8 -0.99 17.92 31.46
C SER A 8 -1.14 16.43 31.19
N VAL A 9 -0.72 16.00 30.00
CA VAL A 9 -0.59 14.59 29.61
C VAL A 9 0.70 14.02 30.23
N GLY A 10 0.59 13.56 31.43
CA GLY A 10 1.71 12.95 32.14
C GLY A 10 1.23 11.96 33.17
N LEU A 11 0.58 10.84 32.77
CA LEU A 11 0.37 9.65 33.57
C LEU A 11 -0.48 8.61 32.81
N LEU A 12 0.05 7.96 31.83
CA LEU A 12 -0.65 6.84 31.18
C LEU A 12 0.14 5.52 31.20
N ALA A 13 1.21 5.45 31.98
CA ALA A 13 1.97 4.21 32.15
C ALA A 13 1.58 3.38 33.39
N ALA A 14 0.62 3.83 34.20
CA ALA A 14 0.29 3.17 35.46
C ALA A 14 -1.16 2.69 35.61
N VAL A 15 -2.04 2.90 34.64
CA VAL A 15 -3.48 2.62 34.79
C VAL A 15 -3.92 1.29 34.12
N VAL A 16 -3.03 0.49 33.56
CA VAL A 16 -3.43 -0.81 32.96
C VAL A 16 -3.68 -1.90 34.01
N ALA A 17 -3.59 -1.62 35.28
CA ALA A 17 -3.65 -2.68 36.28
C ALA A 17 -5.03 -2.93 36.96
N THR A 18 -6.02 -2.07 36.83
CA THR A 18 -7.26 -2.25 37.63
C THR A 18 -8.59 -1.75 37.06
N SER A 19 -8.70 -1.34 35.80
CA SER A 19 -10.02 -1.08 35.23
C SER A 19 -10.50 -2.34 34.50
N GLY A 20 -11.47 -3.03 35.10
CA GLY A 20 -12.34 -3.97 34.41
C GLY A 20 -13.04 -3.18 33.26
N LEU A 21 -12.48 -3.23 32.08
CA LEU A 21 -13.14 -2.75 30.86
C LEU A 21 -14.41 -3.61 30.71
N THR A 22 -15.55 -3.06 31.07
CA THR A 22 -16.83 -3.57 30.60
C THR A 22 -16.85 -3.36 29.09
N TYR A 23 -16.57 -4.43 28.40
CA TYR A 23 -16.66 -4.49 26.96
C TYR A 23 -18.11 -4.28 26.56
N ALA A 24 -18.40 -3.22 25.81
CA ALA A 24 -19.64 -3.21 25.06
C ALA A 24 -19.65 -4.45 24.16
N PRO A 25 -20.73 -5.23 24.11
CA PRO A 25 -20.77 -6.40 23.25
C PRO A 25 -20.46 -5.94 21.82
N GLU A 26 -19.54 -6.62 21.16
CA GLU A 26 -19.34 -6.48 19.71
C GLU A 26 -20.75 -6.58 19.10
N ARG A 27 -21.28 -5.47 18.59
CA ARG A 27 -22.46 -5.53 17.76
C ARG A 27 -22.07 -6.38 16.56
N ALA A 28 -22.60 -7.58 16.51
CA ALA A 28 -22.50 -8.42 15.33
C ALA A 28 -23.07 -7.63 14.17
N GLN A 29 -22.21 -7.01 13.38
CA GLN A 29 -22.62 -6.47 12.09
C GLN A 29 -22.87 -7.67 11.19
N ALA A 30 -24.08 -7.78 10.70
CA ALA A 30 -24.43 -8.78 9.71
C ALA A 30 -23.66 -8.44 8.42
N PHE A 31 -22.53 -9.09 8.24
CA PHE A 31 -21.84 -9.17 6.97
C PHE A 31 -22.22 -10.53 6.38
N THR A 32 -22.98 -10.54 5.30
CA THR A 32 -23.51 -11.76 4.69
C THR A 32 -22.49 -12.45 3.79
N ALA A 33 -21.51 -11.72 3.28
CA ALA A 33 -20.44 -12.27 2.47
C ALA A 33 -19.24 -12.71 3.32
N GLY A 34 -19.43 -13.62 4.25
CA GLY A 34 -18.35 -14.28 4.99
C GLY A 34 -18.19 -13.86 6.45
N GLU A 35 -18.46 -14.76 7.34
CA GLU A 35 -18.40 -14.53 8.80
C GLU A 35 -16.99 -14.44 9.39
N LYS A 36 -15.93 -14.81 8.65
CA LYS A 36 -14.58 -15.00 9.18
C LYS A 36 -13.54 -14.13 8.48
N LEU A 37 -13.78 -12.83 8.39
CA LEU A 37 -12.91 -11.90 7.70
C LEU A 37 -11.45 -11.89 8.18
N ASP A 38 -11.23 -12.10 9.50
CA ASP A 38 -9.88 -12.16 10.06
C ASP A 38 -9.01 -13.28 9.48
N ASN A 39 -9.61 -14.32 8.93
CA ASN A 39 -8.90 -15.45 8.36
C ASN A 39 -8.72 -15.32 6.86
N ARG A 40 -9.24 -14.27 6.24
CA ARG A 40 -9.16 -14.06 4.78
C ARG A 40 -7.96 -13.24 4.38
N VAL A 41 -7.36 -13.64 3.28
CA VAL A 41 -6.27 -12.93 2.58
C VAL A 41 -6.48 -13.13 1.09
N ILE A 42 -6.56 -12.03 0.35
CA ILE A 42 -6.64 -12.03 -1.10
C ILE A 42 -5.23 -11.95 -1.70
N PHE A 43 -4.94 -12.78 -2.68
CA PHE A 43 -3.82 -12.61 -3.58
C PHE A 43 -4.33 -12.04 -4.91
N GLN A 44 -4.01 -10.77 -5.21
CA GLN A 44 -4.20 -10.21 -6.53
C GLN A 44 -3.18 -10.83 -7.47
N SER A 45 -3.61 -11.70 -8.37
CA SER A 45 -2.76 -12.64 -9.09
C SER A 45 -2.16 -12.10 -10.39
N PHE A 46 -2.26 -10.82 -10.68
CA PHE A 46 -1.86 -10.26 -11.97
C PHE A 46 -1.26 -8.86 -11.88
N SER A 47 -0.57 -8.46 -12.93
CA SER A 47 -0.15 -7.10 -13.27
C SER A 47 -0.56 -6.74 -14.70
N LEU A 48 -0.72 -5.46 -15.00
CA LEU A 48 -0.98 -4.99 -16.37
C LEU A 48 0.24 -5.21 -17.30
N PHE A 49 1.45 -5.20 -16.75
CA PHE A 49 2.71 -5.36 -17.50
C PHE A 49 3.11 -6.81 -17.75
N GLN A 50 2.33 -7.75 -17.27
CA GLN A 50 2.55 -9.17 -17.46
C GLN A 50 2.61 -9.51 -18.96
N PRO A 51 3.63 -10.30 -19.40
CA PRO A 51 3.76 -10.68 -20.81
C PRO A 51 2.54 -11.43 -21.35
N TYR A 52 2.29 -11.28 -22.64
CA TYR A 52 1.24 -12.03 -23.35
C TYR A 52 1.73 -13.43 -23.69
N GLU A 53 1.67 -14.33 -22.71
CA GLU A 53 2.14 -15.72 -22.87
C GLU A 53 1.00 -16.74 -22.82
N SER A 54 -0.21 -16.33 -22.49
CA SER A 54 -1.40 -17.18 -22.33
C SER A 54 -1.19 -18.39 -21.41
N ASN A 55 -0.31 -18.26 -20.40
CA ASN A 55 0.15 -19.34 -19.53
C ASN A 55 -0.26 -19.16 -18.06
N MET A 56 -0.88 -18.06 -17.71
CA MET A 56 -1.21 -17.71 -16.33
C MET A 56 -2.03 -18.79 -15.65
N TYR A 57 -3.13 -19.24 -16.27
CA TYR A 57 -4.02 -20.23 -15.67
C TYR A 57 -3.31 -21.54 -15.35
N ARG A 58 -2.51 -22.06 -16.30
CA ARG A 58 -1.74 -23.30 -16.09
C ARG A 58 -0.66 -23.18 -15.02
N THR A 59 -0.09 -22.00 -14.86
CA THR A 59 0.94 -21.77 -13.84
C THR A 59 0.29 -21.59 -12.47
N LEU A 60 -0.76 -20.79 -12.36
CA LEU A 60 -1.46 -20.52 -11.10
C LEU A 60 -2.12 -21.79 -10.53
N ALA A 61 -2.71 -22.63 -11.40
CA ALA A 61 -3.27 -23.93 -11.01
C ALA A 61 -2.30 -24.82 -10.21
N LYS A 62 -1.00 -24.73 -10.50
CA LYS A 62 0.06 -25.52 -9.82
C LYS A 62 0.58 -24.84 -8.54
N LYS A 63 0.03 -23.71 -8.15
CA LYS A 63 0.51 -22.90 -7.02
C LYS A 63 -0.44 -22.87 -5.84
N GLY A 64 -1.55 -23.59 -5.91
CA GLY A 64 -2.56 -23.60 -4.85
C GLY A 64 -2.00 -24.01 -3.49
N ASP A 65 -1.28 -25.13 -3.41
CA ASP A 65 -0.58 -25.57 -2.20
C ASP A 65 0.35 -24.48 -1.61
N LEU A 66 1.12 -23.82 -2.46
CA LEU A 66 2.03 -22.75 -2.06
C LEU A 66 1.27 -21.55 -1.49
N LEU A 67 0.22 -21.12 -2.17
CA LEU A 67 -0.63 -20.02 -1.75
C LEU A 67 -1.33 -20.36 -0.43
N ASN A 68 -1.87 -21.57 -0.32
CA ASN A 68 -2.46 -22.04 0.92
C ASN A 68 -1.42 -22.08 2.06
N ALA A 69 -0.21 -22.59 1.82
CA ALA A 69 0.86 -22.58 2.82
C ALA A 69 1.20 -21.19 3.33
N TRP A 70 1.12 -20.16 2.50
CA TRP A 70 1.26 -18.77 2.93
C TRP A 70 0.07 -18.27 3.75
N GLY A 71 -1.12 -18.84 3.56
CA GLY A 71 -2.35 -18.40 4.19
C GLY A 71 -3.22 -17.52 3.30
N VAL A 72 -2.96 -17.52 2.01
CA VAL A 72 -3.90 -17.02 1.00
C VAL A 72 -5.16 -17.88 1.04
N THR A 73 -6.30 -17.23 1.05
CA THR A 73 -7.61 -17.90 1.06
C THR A 73 -8.41 -17.61 -0.19
N ASP A 74 -8.05 -16.53 -0.87
CA ASP A 74 -8.79 -16.00 -2.00
C ASP A 74 -7.81 -15.53 -3.08
N VAL A 75 -8.12 -15.80 -4.33
CA VAL A 75 -7.38 -15.31 -5.50
C VAL A 75 -8.27 -14.33 -6.27
N TRP A 76 -7.80 -13.12 -6.45
CA TRP A 76 -8.41 -12.16 -7.35
C TRP A 76 -7.77 -12.29 -8.73
N LEU A 77 -8.55 -12.78 -9.71
CA LEU A 77 -8.18 -12.88 -11.11
C LEU A 77 -8.30 -11.54 -11.83
N PRO A 78 -7.50 -11.31 -12.87
CA PRO A 78 -7.74 -10.19 -13.79
C PRO A 78 -9.10 -10.35 -14.47
N PRO A 79 -9.64 -9.26 -15.06
CA PRO A 79 -10.81 -9.38 -15.94
C PRO A 79 -10.41 -10.22 -17.16
N ALA A 80 -10.85 -11.47 -17.16
CA ALA A 80 -10.40 -12.49 -18.12
C ALA A 80 -11.10 -12.39 -19.49
N TYR A 81 -11.91 -11.36 -19.70
CA TYR A 81 -12.72 -11.15 -20.89
C TYR A 81 -11.91 -10.90 -22.14
N ARG A 82 -12.49 -11.20 -23.31
CA ARG A 82 -11.89 -10.79 -24.57
C ARG A 82 -11.72 -9.28 -24.60
N SER A 83 -10.47 -8.85 -24.65
CA SER A 83 -10.14 -7.45 -24.81
C SER A 83 -10.21 -7.01 -26.27
N PHE A 84 -10.39 -5.74 -26.43
CA PHE A 84 -10.18 -5.01 -27.65
C PHE A 84 -8.76 -5.27 -28.21
N ASP A 85 -8.68 -5.48 -29.51
CA ASP A 85 -7.46 -5.99 -30.19
C ASP A 85 -6.36 -4.92 -30.36
N MET A 86 -6.00 -4.23 -29.29
CA MET A 86 -4.76 -3.43 -29.26
C MET A 86 -3.77 -4.01 -28.28
N ALA A 87 -2.54 -4.20 -28.70
CA ALA A 87 -1.48 -4.89 -27.96
C ALA A 87 -1.27 -4.42 -26.51
N ARG A 88 -1.69 -3.21 -26.16
CA ARG A 88 -1.58 -2.65 -24.81
C ARG A 88 -2.86 -2.75 -23.96
N TYR A 89 -4.00 -3.16 -24.53
CA TYR A 89 -5.29 -3.25 -23.84
C TYR A 89 -5.77 -4.70 -23.69
N LEU A 90 -4.87 -5.65 -23.75
CA LEU A 90 -5.20 -7.08 -23.69
C LEU A 90 -5.43 -7.60 -22.27
N GLU A 91 -5.40 -6.73 -21.27
CA GLU A 91 -5.58 -7.08 -19.86
C GLU A 91 -7.03 -7.29 -19.42
N GLY A 92 -8.02 -7.08 -20.29
CA GLY A 92 -9.43 -7.42 -20.06
C GLY A 92 -10.32 -6.26 -19.58
N TYR A 93 -9.78 -5.11 -19.17
CA TYR A 93 -10.58 -3.92 -18.81
C TYR A 93 -11.18 -3.23 -20.05
N ALA A 94 -10.55 -3.37 -21.19
CA ALA A 94 -11.05 -2.91 -22.49
C ALA A 94 -11.89 -4.00 -23.15
N ILE A 95 -13.08 -4.25 -22.64
CA ILE A 95 -13.90 -5.41 -23.00
C ILE A 95 -14.48 -5.25 -24.39
N ALA A 96 -14.20 -6.21 -25.29
CA ALA A 96 -14.87 -6.38 -26.57
C ALA A 96 -15.96 -7.45 -26.51
N ASP A 97 -15.72 -8.53 -25.79
CA ASP A 97 -16.71 -9.60 -25.55
C ASP A 97 -16.61 -10.09 -24.12
N ARG A 98 -17.65 -9.82 -23.33
CA ARG A 98 -17.70 -10.16 -21.89
C ARG A 98 -17.98 -11.64 -21.61
N TYR A 99 -18.45 -12.39 -22.60
CA TYR A 99 -18.68 -13.83 -22.49
C TYR A 99 -17.60 -14.69 -23.15
N ASP A 100 -16.55 -14.07 -23.68
CA ASP A 100 -15.41 -14.80 -24.20
C ASP A 100 -14.22 -14.71 -23.24
N LEU A 101 -14.00 -15.78 -22.48
CA LEU A 101 -12.89 -15.93 -21.57
C LEU A 101 -11.77 -16.79 -22.19
N GLY A 102 -11.69 -16.81 -23.53
CA GLY A 102 -10.75 -17.64 -24.28
C GLY A 102 -11.39 -18.91 -24.84
N GLU A 103 -12.67 -18.82 -25.25
CA GLU A 103 -13.42 -19.90 -25.91
C GLU A 103 -13.45 -19.74 -27.44
N PHE A 104 -13.55 -18.51 -27.95
CA PHE A 104 -13.84 -18.22 -29.34
C PHE A 104 -12.61 -17.74 -30.12
N PRO A 105 -12.53 -18.04 -31.44
CA PRO A 105 -11.40 -17.62 -32.27
C PRO A 105 -11.53 -16.16 -32.73
N GLN A 106 -11.57 -15.24 -31.80
CA GLN A 106 -11.72 -13.80 -32.04
C GLN A 106 -10.65 -12.91 -31.37
N GLY A 107 -9.53 -13.53 -30.95
CA GLY A 107 -8.35 -12.81 -30.53
C GLY A 107 -7.48 -12.39 -31.72
N PRO A 108 -6.33 -11.73 -31.47
CA PRO A 108 -5.41 -11.30 -32.51
C PRO A 108 -5.05 -12.42 -33.49
N GLY A 109 -5.29 -12.18 -34.78
CA GLY A 109 -5.10 -13.20 -35.81
C GLY A 109 -6.01 -14.42 -35.70
N GLY A 110 -7.20 -14.30 -35.09
CA GLY A 110 -8.14 -15.39 -34.90
C GLY A 110 -7.74 -16.39 -33.81
N THR A 111 -6.94 -15.96 -32.84
CA THR A 111 -6.53 -16.83 -31.71
C THR A 111 -7.66 -17.06 -30.73
N ILE A 112 -7.68 -18.24 -30.09
CA ILE A 112 -8.68 -18.59 -29.07
C ILE A 112 -8.33 -18.05 -27.68
N PRO A 113 -7.07 -18.22 -27.14
CA PRO A 113 -6.77 -17.79 -25.78
C PRO A 113 -6.86 -16.28 -25.63
N THR A 114 -7.20 -15.84 -24.42
CA THR A 114 -6.96 -14.47 -23.96
C THR A 114 -5.48 -14.32 -23.56
N LYS A 115 -5.09 -13.13 -23.08
CA LYS A 115 -3.75 -12.90 -22.49
C LYS A 115 -3.40 -13.94 -21.41
N TYR A 116 -4.38 -14.47 -20.72
CA TYR A 116 -4.21 -15.33 -19.54
C TYR A 116 -4.31 -16.82 -19.83
N GLY A 117 -5.00 -17.20 -20.92
CA GLY A 117 -5.17 -18.61 -21.33
C GLY A 117 -6.51 -18.87 -22.02
N LYS A 118 -6.83 -20.15 -22.17
CA LYS A 118 -8.12 -20.63 -22.71
C LYS A 118 -9.16 -20.79 -21.61
N ALA A 119 -10.46 -20.72 -21.95
CA ALA A 119 -11.58 -20.96 -21.04
C ALA A 119 -11.46 -22.29 -20.30
N SER A 120 -11.13 -23.40 -21.00
CA SER A 120 -10.94 -24.71 -20.37
C SER A 120 -9.76 -24.76 -19.39
N GLN A 121 -8.75 -23.91 -19.57
CA GLN A 121 -7.63 -23.79 -18.60
C GLN A 121 -8.05 -22.96 -17.39
N LEU A 122 -8.94 -21.98 -17.57
CA LEU A 122 -9.55 -21.23 -16.48
C LEU A 122 -10.39 -22.15 -15.59
N GLU A 123 -11.28 -22.95 -16.18
CA GLU A 123 -12.09 -23.95 -15.44
C GLU A 123 -11.19 -24.90 -14.63
N MET A 124 -10.20 -25.53 -15.28
CA MET A 124 -9.24 -26.41 -14.61
C MET A 124 -8.51 -25.70 -13.46
N MET A 125 -8.10 -24.46 -13.65
CA MET A 125 -7.41 -23.71 -12.61
C MET A 125 -8.31 -23.44 -11.41
N VAL A 126 -9.56 -23.06 -11.64
CA VAL A 126 -10.54 -22.83 -10.55
C VAL A 126 -10.76 -24.10 -9.77
N ASP A 127 -11.00 -25.24 -10.45
CA ASP A 127 -11.18 -26.55 -9.79
C ASP A 127 -9.95 -26.92 -8.94
N MET A 128 -8.73 -26.77 -9.48
CA MET A 128 -7.50 -27.06 -8.72
C MET A 128 -7.29 -26.14 -7.52
N LEU A 129 -7.61 -24.87 -7.64
CA LEU A 129 -7.54 -23.94 -6.50
C LEU A 129 -8.57 -24.27 -5.43
N HIS A 130 -9.77 -24.71 -5.82
CA HIS A 130 -10.79 -25.21 -4.88
C HIS A 130 -10.32 -26.47 -4.13
N ASP A 131 -9.65 -27.40 -4.82
CA ASP A 131 -9.05 -28.59 -4.19
C ASP A 131 -8.02 -28.19 -3.13
N ASP A 132 -7.28 -27.11 -3.36
CA ASP A 132 -6.32 -26.51 -2.41
C ASP A 132 -6.97 -25.55 -1.41
N HIS A 133 -8.32 -25.55 -1.31
CA HIS A 133 -9.11 -24.70 -0.40
C HIS A 133 -8.93 -23.20 -0.64
N ILE A 134 -8.67 -22.78 -1.85
CA ILE A 134 -8.55 -21.39 -2.27
C ILE A 134 -9.77 -21.00 -3.11
N LYS A 135 -10.43 -19.93 -2.71
CA LYS A 135 -11.55 -19.32 -3.43
C LYS A 135 -11.06 -18.41 -4.53
N VAL A 136 -11.87 -18.24 -5.56
CA VAL A 136 -11.51 -17.47 -6.74
C VAL A 136 -12.55 -16.38 -7.00
N GLN A 137 -12.12 -15.11 -6.98
CA GLN A 137 -12.95 -13.97 -7.35
C GLN A 137 -12.56 -13.47 -8.74
N MET A 138 -13.58 -13.23 -9.55
CA MET A 138 -13.42 -12.63 -10.87
C MET A 138 -13.51 -11.10 -10.78
N ASP A 139 -12.68 -10.41 -11.57
CA ASP A 139 -12.83 -8.96 -11.75
C ASP A 139 -14.05 -8.66 -12.61
N LEU A 140 -15.06 -8.03 -12.05
CA LEU A 140 -16.31 -7.67 -12.69
C LEU A 140 -16.23 -6.22 -13.19
N VAL A 141 -16.30 -6.02 -14.49
CA VAL A 141 -16.19 -4.70 -15.15
C VAL A 141 -17.53 -4.33 -15.81
N PRO A 142 -18.49 -3.78 -15.06
CA PRO A 142 -19.84 -3.56 -15.58
C PRO A 142 -20.03 -2.22 -16.29
N ASN A 143 -19.07 -1.30 -16.23
CA ASN A 143 -19.26 0.08 -16.65
C ASN A 143 -19.21 0.25 -18.16
N GLN A 144 -18.22 -0.32 -18.82
CA GLN A 144 -17.88 0.02 -20.20
C GLN A 144 -17.64 -1.18 -21.09
N MET A 145 -17.63 -0.91 -22.40
CA MET A 145 -17.09 -1.80 -23.42
C MET A 145 -16.19 -1.01 -24.38
N LEU A 146 -15.20 -1.68 -24.96
CA LEU A 146 -14.38 -1.19 -26.05
C LEU A 146 -14.35 -2.23 -27.16
N GLY A 147 -14.12 -1.79 -28.42
CA GLY A 147 -13.99 -2.72 -29.54
C GLY A 147 -15.29 -3.36 -30.00
N LEU A 148 -16.42 -2.69 -29.80
CA LEU A 148 -17.64 -3.07 -30.52
C LEU A 148 -17.36 -2.93 -32.02
N SER A 149 -17.59 -4.01 -32.78
CA SER A 149 -17.02 -4.16 -34.12
C SER A 149 -17.78 -3.43 -35.24
N GLN A 150 -19.02 -3.01 -34.98
CA GLN A 150 -19.88 -2.37 -35.97
C GLN A 150 -20.28 -0.97 -35.55
N ARG A 151 -20.52 -0.13 -36.53
CA ARG A 151 -20.86 1.28 -36.37
C ARG A 151 -22.36 1.50 -36.53
N GLU A 152 -22.85 2.47 -35.78
CA GLU A 152 -24.21 3.00 -35.97
C GLU A 152 -24.16 4.53 -35.99
N ALA A 153 -25.12 5.10 -36.71
CA ALA A 153 -25.39 6.52 -36.61
C ALA A 153 -26.02 6.84 -35.27
N VAL A 154 -25.39 7.72 -34.52
CA VAL A 154 -25.87 8.20 -33.22
C VAL A 154 -25.86 9.73 -33.22
N TYR A 155 -26.82 10.32 -32.52
CA TYR A 155 -26.75 11.75 -32.22
C TYR A 155 -26.05 11.94 -30.89
N VAL A 156 -25.19 12.93 -30.80
CA VAL A 156 -24.43 13.15 -29.59
C VAL A 156 -24.49 14.59 -29.10
N ARG A 157 -24.42 14.75 -27.83
CA ARG A 157 -24.19 16.02 -27.14
C ARG A 157 -22.94 15.90 -26.28
N ARG A 158 -22.01 16.82 -26.48
CA ARG A 158 -20.83 16.89 -25.66
C ARG A 158 -21.18 17.31 -24.24
N ALA A 159 -20.64 16.62 -23.27
CA ALA A 159 -20.83 16.90 -21.85
C ALA A 159 -19.53 16.69 -21.10
N THR A 160 -19.39 17.35 -19.96
CA THR A 160 -18.30 17.06 -19.01
C THR A 160 -18.55 15.74 -18.27
N GLY A 161 -17.55 15.20 -17.60
CA GLY A 161 -17.70 14.04 -16.73
C GLY A 161 -18.80 14.14 -15.67
N SER A 162 -19.25 15.34 -15.38
CA SER A 162 -20.40 15.60 -14.51
C SER A 162 -21.75 15.62 -15.24
N GLY A 163 -21.79 15.34 -16.55
CA GLY A 163 -23.00 15.43 -17.38
C GLY A 163 -23.45 16.87 -17.68
N LYS A 164 -22.66 17.87 -17.30
CA LYS A 164 -22.97 19.26 -17.63
C LYS A 164 -22.66 19.55 -19.09
N PRO A 165 -23.52 20.33 -19.78
CA PRO A 165 -23.24 20.76 -21.14
C PRO A 165 -21.93 21.52 -21.19
N PHE A 166 -21.15 21.28 -22.26
CA PHE A 166 -19.91 22.00 -22.51
C PHE A 166 -20.22 23.39 -23.07
N ALA A 167 -19.51 24.41 -22.62
CA ALA A 167 -19.58 25.72 -23.24
C ALA A 167 -18.97 25.66 -24.64
N ASN A 168 -19.65 26.24 -25.64
CA ASN A 168 -19.09 26.34 -26.98
C ASN A 168 -17.88 27.27 -26.94
N PRO A 169 -16.66 26.79 -27.24
CA PRO A 169 -15.46 27.62 -27.16
C PRO A 169 -15.42 28.78 -28.15
N PHE A 170 -16.28 28.78 -29.21
CA PHE A 170 -16.33 29.83 -30.22
C PHE A 170 -17.39 30.89 -29.93
N THR A 171 -18.50 30.51 -29.37
CA THR A 171 -19.64 31.41 -29.13
C THR A 171 -19.82 31.80 -27.68
N GLY A 172 -19.08 31.16 -26.76
CA GLY A 172 -19.24 31.36 -25.32
C GLY A 172 -20.59 30.94 -24.75
N GLY A 173 -21.48 30.35 -25.57
CA GLY A 173 -22.79 29.83 -25.18
C GLY A 173 -22.76 28.37 -24.78
N GLU A 174 -23.75 27.93 -24.00
CA GLU A 174 -23.92 26.51 -23.72
C GLU A 174 -24.18 25.71 -25.00
N THR A 175 -23.47 24.57 -25.15
CA THR A 175 -23.63 23.65 -26.28
C THR A 175 -24.96 22.89 -26.29
N THR A 176 -25.87 23.17 -25.35
CA THR A 176 -27.22 22.59 -25.30
C THR A 176 -28.07 22.79 -26.54
N LYS A 177 -27.70 23.75 -27.39
CA LYS A 177 -28.42 24.05 -28.64
C LYS A 177 -27.69 23.59 -29.90
N THR A 178 -26.45 23.18 -29.77
CA THR A 178 -25.69 22.60 -30.89
C THR A 178 -25.74 21.08 -30.80
N LEU A 179 -26.56 20.62 -30.80
CA LEU A 179 -27.48 19.74 -30.95
C LEU A 179 -27.10 18.58 -31.82
N ALA A 180 -27.41 17.54 -31.52
CA ALA A 180 -27.71 16.36 -32.33
C ALA A 180 -26.92 16.30 -33.65
N THR A 181 -25.58 16.52 -33.58
CA THR A 181 -24.72 16.18 -34.72
C THR A 181 -24.68 14.67 -34.83
N PRO A 182 -25.04 14.09 -35.96
CA PRO A 182 -24.95 12.67 -36.15
C PRO A 182 -23.48 12.24 -36.22
N TYR A 183 -23.15 11.19 -35.48
CA TYR A 183 -21.85 10.54 -35.50
C TYR A 183 -21.98 9.10 -35.90
N LEU A 184 -20.96 8.54 -36.52
CA LEU A 184 -20.81 7.10 -36.66
C LEU A 184 -19.92 6.60 -35.52
N ALA A 185 -20.49 5.86 -34.61
CA ALA A 185 -19.79 5.34 -33.44
C ALA A 185 -19.80 3.81 -33.42
N TYR A 186 -18.75 3.20 -32.89
CA TYR A 186 -18.68 1.75 -32.64
C TYR A 186 -19.57 1.40 -31.46
N THR A 187 -20.82 1.19 -31.69
CA THR A 187 -21.86 0.93 -30.68
C THR A 187 -22.50 -0.41 -30.83
N LYS A 188 -22.21 -1.13 -31.93
CA LYS A 188 -22.91 -2.37 -32.24
C LYS A 188 -21.97 -3.56 -32.28
N GLY A 189 -22.42 -4.71 -31.75
CA GLY A 189 -21.64 -5.93 -31.71
C GLY A 189 -21.63 -6.59 -30.34
N GLY A 190 -20.45 -7.02 -29.88
CA GLY A 190 -20.23 -7.67 -28.58
C GLY A 190 -19.58 -9.04 -28.69
N GLY A 191 -19.31 -9.53 -29.90
CA GLY A 191 -18.56 -10.76 -30.14
C GLY A 191 -19.37 -12.04 -30.13
N MET A 192 -18.68 -13.17 -30.38
CA MET A 192 -19.29 -14.49 -30.50
C MET A 192 -19.83 -15.03 -29.17
N GLY A 193 -19.16 -14.71 -28.07
CA GLY A 193 -19.60 -15.10 -26.74
C GLY A 193 -20.88 -14.37 -26.33
N GLN A 194 -20.94 -13.06 -26.57
CA GLN A 194 -22.15 -12.25 -26.34
C GLN A 194 -23.31 -12.82 -27.14
N ALA A 195 -23.13 -13.12 -28.43
CA ALA A 195 -24.15 -13.69 -29.28
C ALA A 195 -24.65 -15.05 -28.77
N LYS A 196 -23.76 -15.89 -28.23
CA LYS A 196 -24.09 -17.22 -27.72
C LYS A 196 -24.76 -17.16 -26.35
N TYR A 197 -24.16 -16.49 -25.38
CA TYR A 197 -24.55 -16.57 -23.97
C TYR A 197 -25.32 -15.35 -23.45
N GLY A 198 -25.15 -14.18 -24.06
CA GLY A 198 -25.77 -12.94 -23.61
C GLY A 198 -27.30 -13.00 -23.61
N TYR A 199 -27.92 -12.33 -22.67
CA TYR A 199 -29.36 -12.01 -22.74
C TYR A 199 -29.61 -11.01 -23.90
N ILE A 200 -28.82 -9.93 -23.94
CA ILE A 200 -28.69 -9.05 -25.11
C ILE A 200 -27.76 -9.74 -26.10
N LYS A 201 -28.29 -10.20 -27.22
CA LYS A 201 -27.48 -10.96 -28.20
C LYS A 201 -26.47 -10.11 -28.96
N GLU A 202 -26.79 -8.84 -29.14
CA GLU A 202 -25.93 -7.87 -29.79
C GLU A 202 -26.11 -6.51 -29.13
N TRP A 203 -25.04 -5.92 -28.65
CA TRP A 203 -25.06 -4.54 -28.17
C TRP A 203 -25.38 -3.57 -29.29
N ASN A 204 -26.07 -2.50 -28.99
CA ASN A 204 -26.32 -1.39 -29.88
C ASN A 204 -26.64 -0.12 -29.08
N LYS A 205 -26.79 1.01 -29.77
CA LYS A 205 -27.03 2.33 -29.15
C LYS A 205 -28.19 2.40 -28.16
N LEU A 206 -29.16 1.48 -28.25
CA LEU A 206 -30.31 1.45 -27.33
C LEU A 206 -29.96 1.03 -25.90
N TYR A 207 -28.77 0.47 -25.70
CA TYR A 207 -28.24 -0.01 -24.41
C TYR A 207 -27.09 0.82 -23.85
N LEU A 208 -26.78 1.94 -24.49
CA LEU A 208 -25.60 2.75 -24.20
C LEU A 208 -26.00 4.19 -23.83
N ASN A 209 -25.30 4.77 -22.85
CA ASN A 209 -25.46 6.18 -22.49
C ASN A 209 -24.71 7.12 -23.44
N GLY A 210 -23.59 6.66 -23.95
CA GLY A 210 -22.70 7.47 -24.76
C GLY A 210 -21.29 6.90 -24.84
N THR A 211 -20.31 7.73 -25.07
CA THR A 211 -18.88 7.35 -25.11
C THR A 211 -18.02 8.43 -24.52
N SER A 212 -16.90 8.05 -23.91
CA SER A 212 -15.79 8.95 -23.60
C SER A 212 -14.79 8.96 -24.75
N LEU A 213 -13.94 9.98 -24.81
CA LEU A 213 -12.85 10.02 -25.78
C LEU A 213 -11.70 9.08 -25.43
N GLN A 214 -11.62 8.63 -24.18
CA GLN A 214 -10.56 7.74 -23.75
C GLN A 214 -10.76 6.34 -24.36
N GLY A 215 -9.89 6.00 -25.32
CA GLY A 215 -9.97 4.75 -26.07
C GLY A 215 -10.87 4.76 -27.30
N GLN A 216 -11.62 5.85 -27.51
CA GLN A 216 -12.36 6.09 -28.74
C GLN A 216 -12.21 7.55 -29.11
N GLY A 217 -11.69 7.87 -30.23
CA GLY A 217 -11.49 9.25 -30.62
C GLY A 217 -12.67 9.87 -31.38
N LEU A 218 -12.59 11.17 -31.44
CA LEU A 218 -13.34 11.92 -32.41
C LEU A 218 -12.66 11.74 -33.76
N GLY A 219 -13.24 10.91 -34.57
CA GLY A 219 -12.79 10.75 -35.94
C GLY A 219 -13.19 11.91 -36.84
N ARG A 220 -13.06 11.67 -38.12
CA ARG A 220 -13.40 12.61 -39.16
C ARG A 220 -14.86 12.91 -39.26
N ILE A 221 -15.18 14.08 -39.75
CA ILE A 221 -16.53 14.39 -40.23
C ILE A 221 -16.65 13.92 -41.68
N MET A 222 -17.68 13.17 -41.98
CA MET A 222 -18.00 12.71 -43.31
C MET A 222 -19.44 13.12 -43.64
N THR A 223 -19.71 13.47 -44.90
CA THR A 223 -21.01 13.89 -45.36
C THR A 223 -21.59 12.79 -46.26
N ASP A 224 -22.80 12.35 -46.04
CA ASP A 224 -23.49 11.43 -46.95
C ASP A 224 -24.00 12.11 -48.20
N GLN A 225 -24.60 11.33 -49.13
CA GLN A 225 -25.11 11.83 -50.39
C GLN A 225 -26.24 12.86 -50.25
N ASP A 226 -26.93 12.88 -49.11
CA ASP A 226 -27.97 13.84 -48.75
C ASP A 226 -27.42 15.07 -48.05
N GLY A 227 -26.09 15.17 -47.93
CA GLY A 227 -25.40 16.27 -47.27
C GLY A 227 -25.41 16.23 -45.76
N LYS A 228 -25.88 15.13 -45.15
CA LYS A 228 -25.85 14.96 -43.72
C LYS A 228 -24.46 14.60 -43.25
N ALA A 229 -23.93 15.40 -42.33
CA ALA A 229 -22.57 15.22 -41.78
C ALA A 229 -22.57 14.18 -40.62
N TYR A 230 -21.56 13.32 -40.61
CA TYR A 230 -21.34 12.32 -39.59
C TYR A 230 -19.91 12.41 -39.07
N ARG A 231 -19.71 12.25 -37.77
CA ARG A 231 -18.41 12.17 -37.15
C ARG A 231 -18.15 10.75 -36.70
N PHE A 232 -16.94 10.28 -36.84
CA PHE A 232 -16.53 8.97 -36.39
C PHE A 232 -16.04 9.00 -34.96
N PHE A 233 -16.35 7.96 -34.21
CA PHE A 233 -15.70 7.59 -32.98
C PHE A 233 -14.91 6.30 -33.18
N GLY A 234 -13.81 6.14 -32.48
CA GLY A 234 -13.11 4.87 -32.40
C GLY A 234 -12.43 4.45 -33.70
N VAL A 235 -11.57 5.26 -34.22
CA VAL A 235 -10.92 5.02 -35.51
C VAL A 235 -9.65 4.19 -35.41
N ASP A 236 -9.33 3.69 -34.25
CA ASP A 236 -8.08 2.98 -33.98
C ASP A 236 -8.02 1.54 -34.49
N HIS A 237 -8.99 1.13 -35.29
CA HIS A 237 -9.05 -0.22 -35.78
C HIS A 237 -8.50 -0.40 -37.17
N ALA A 238 -7.76 -1.49 -37.33
CA ALA A 238 -7.38 -2.02 -38.62
C ALA A 238 -8.58 -2.31 -39.54
N ASP A 239 -9.77 -2.48 -38.95
CA ASP A 239 -11.03 -2.75 -39.66
C ASP A 239 -11.79 -1.48 -40.05
N ASN A 240 -11.09 -0.45 -40.43
CA ASN A 240 -11.64 0.81 -40.93
C ASN A 240 -12.41 0.63 -42.24
N TYR A 241 -13.31 -0.32 -42.28
CA TYR A 241 -14.28 -0.42 -43.34
C TYR A 241 -15.20 0.80 -43.25
N LEU A 242 -15.00 1.70 -44.20
CA LEU A 242 -16.03 2.68 -44.49
C LEU A 242 -17.32 1.91 -44.85
N PRO A 243 -18.47 2.25 -44.28
CA PRO A 243 -19.74 1.66 -44.71
C PRO A 243 -19.88 1.80 -46.22
N GLU A 244 -20.51 0.79 -46.84
CA GLU A 244 -20.65 0.71 -48.28
C GLU A 244 -21.25 2.00 -48.88
N TRP A 245 -22.22 2.61 -48.22
CA TRP A 245 -22.81 3.88 -48.63
C TRP A 245 -21.80 5.07 -48.58
N LEU A 246 -20.83 5.06 -47.66
CA LEU A 246 -19.77 6.02 -47.57
C LEU A 246 -18.76 5.83 -48.71
N LEU A 247 -18.47 4.58 -49.09
CA LEU A 247 -17.63 4.28 -50.25
C LEU A 247 -18.33 4.72 -51.54
N GLU A 248 -19.65 4.49 -51.64
CA GLU A 248 -20.43 4.94 -52.79
C GLU A 248 -20.52 6.47 -52.87
N ALA A 249 -20.76 7.13 -51.77
CA ALA A 249 -20.73 8.59 -51.69
C ALA A 249 -19.37 9.19 -52.02
N ALA A 250 -18.24 8.48 -51.72
CA ALA A 250 -16.90 8.88 -52.16
C ALA A 250 -16.76 8.83 -53.68
N LYS A 251 -17.27 7.79 -54.31
CA LYS A 251 -17.25 7.63 -55.76
C LYS A 251 -18.01 8.72 -56.46
N THR A 252 -19.18 9.09 -55.95
CA THR A 252 -20.04 10.09 -56.55
C THR A 252 -19.64 11.52 -56.23
N GLY A 253 -18.61 11.73 -55.47
CA GLY A 253 -18.13 13.07 -55.12
C GLY A 253 -19.02 13.76 -54.07
N HIS A 254 -19.94 13.01 -53.44
CA HIS A 254 -20.77 13.49 -52.35
C HIS A 254 -20.14 13.27 -50.96
N ILE A 255 -18.98 12.66 -50.90
CA ILE A 255 -18.23 12.61 -49.66
C ILE A 255 -17.13 13.67 -49.64
N ASN A 256 -17.12 14.32 -48.54
CA ASN A 256 -15.97 15.01 -48.04
C ASN A 256 -15.44 14.26 -46.83
N THR A 257 -14.27 13.73 -46.94
CA THR A 257 -13.43 13.53 -45.81
C THR A 257 -12.89 14.89 -45.37
N VAL A 258 -13.71 15.65 -44.68
CA VAL A 258 -13.18 16.77 -43.94
C VAL A 258 -12.56 16.18 -42.67
N ASP A 259 -11.28 16.42 -42.57
CA ASP A 259 -10.59 16.20 -41.31
C ASP A 259 -11.19 17.15 -40.27
N SER A 260 -12.11 16.64 -39.49
CA SER A 260 -12.73 17.38 -38.39
C SER A 260 -11.70 17.78 -37.32
N TYR A 261 -10.61 17.09 -37.33
CA TYR A 261 -9.42 17.39 -36.60
C TYR A 261 -8.89 18.81 -36.87
N LEU A 262 -9.06 19.27 -38.06
CA LEU A 262 -8.60 20.60 -38.49
C LEU A 262 -9.65 21.67 -38.19
N ALA A 263 -10.84 21.30 -37.96
CA ALA A 263 -11.86 22.15 -37.37
C ALA A 263 -11.72 22.13 -35.86
N THR A 264 -10.76 22.81 -35.40
CA THR A 264 -10.24 23.10 -34.07
C THR A 264 -11.10 22.86 -32.83
N ASP A 265 -12.37 22.44 -32.93
CA ASP A 265 -13.28 22.22 -31.80
C ASP A 265 -14.13 20.99 -31.90
N GLY A 266 -14.00 20.22 -32.95
CA GLY A 266 -14.81 19.04 -33.12
C GLY A 266 -16.32 19.25 -33.28
N TRP A 267 -16.78 20.49 -33.28
CA TRP A 267 -18.18 20.86 -33.36
C TRP A 267 -18.55 21.61 -34.63
N TYR A 268 -17.67 21.54 -35.60
CA TYR A 268 -17.87 22.20 -36.83
C TYR A 268 -18.97 21.52 -37.65
N GLU A 269 -20.06 22.20 -37.88
CA GLU A 269 -21.14 21.69 -38.73
C GLU A 269 -20.69 21.78 -40.18
N VAL A 270 -20.45 20.63 -40.78
CA VAL A 270 -20.13 20.56 -42.21
C VAL A 270 -21.43 20.51 -42.98
N SER A 271 -21.71 21.54 -43.70
CA SER A 271 -22.83 21.57 -44.66
C SER A 271 -22.33 21.24 -46.07
N PRO A 272 -23.22 20.80 -46.97
CA PRO A 272 -22.89 20.60 -48.37
C PRO A 272 -22.23 21.82 -49.02
N ASP A 273 -22.52 23.04 -48.56
CA ASP A 273 -22.04 24.29 -49.13
C ASP A 273 -20.65 24.69 -48.66
N ASN A 274 -20.23 24.27 -47.46
CA ASN A 274 -18.92 24.70 -46.92
C ASN A 274 -17.82 23.65 -47.07
N TRP A 275 -18.11 22.44 -47.45
CA TRP A 275 -17.12 21.37 -47.54
C TRP A 275 -16.16 21.44 -48.69
N LYS A 276 -16.58 21.92 -49.84
CA LYS A 276 -15.69 22.09 -51.00
C LYS A 276 -14.55 23.08 -50.75
N PRO A 277 -14.81 24.26 -50.18
CA PRO A 277 -13.74 25.15 -49.74
C PRO A 277 -12.83 24.53 -48.69
N MET A 278 -13.36 23.83 -47.74
CA MET A 278 -12.56 23.14 -46.70
C MET A 278 -11.69 22.03 -47.28
N LEU A 279 -12.24 21.19 -48.16
CA LEU A 279 -11.45 20.22 -48.92
C LEU A 279 -10.26 20.87 -49.63
N THR A 280 -10.51 21.99 -50.28
CA THR A 280 -9.47 22.72 -51.07
C THR A 280 -8.44 23.36 -50.15
N GLN A 281 -8.83 23.82 -48.99
CA GLN A 281 -7.93 24.50 -48.06
C GLN A 281 -7.01 23.50 -47.32
N TYR A 282 -7.50 22.33 -46.99
CA TYR A 282 -6.75 21.34 -46.24
C TYR A 282 -6.09 20.25 -47.08
N THR A 283 -6.34 20.23 -48.37
CA THR A 283 -5.86 19.19 -49.27
C THR A 283 -4.71 19.64 -50.16
N LYS A 284 -4.03 20.75 -49.88
CA LYS A 284 -2.89 21.18 -50.71
C LYS A 284 -1.88 20.07 -50.94
N ASP A 285 -1.70 19.15 -49.98
CA ASP A 285 -0.76 18.02 -50.13
C ASP A 285 -1.24 16.68 -49.60
N THR A 286 -2.37 16.58 -48.86
CA THR A 286 -2.76 15.37 -48.11
C THR A 286 -4.25 15.04 -48.16
N GLY A 287 -5.03 15.71 -48.97
CA GLY A 287 -6.48 15.44 -49.08
C GLY A 287 -6.79 14.14 -49.77
N TYR A 288 -7.99 13.62 -49.53
CA TYR A 288 -8.43 12.35 -50.06
C TYR A 288 -8.33 12.26 -51.58
N LEU A 289 -8.87 13.24 -52.31
CA LEU A 289 -8.81 13.24 -53.79
C LEU A 289 -7.34 13.29 -54.29
N PRO A 290 -6.47 14.20 -53.86
CA PRO A 290 -5.07 14.18 -54.23
C PRO A 290 -4.37 12.86 -53.89
N PHE A 291 -4.68 12.25 -52.77
CA PHE A 291 -4.16 10.94 -52.39
C PHE A 291 -4.62 9.84 -53.34
N MET A 292 -5.90 9.82 -53.68
CA MET A 292 -6.48 8.83 -54.63
C MET A 292 -5.86 8.99 -56.00
N LEU A 293 -5.67 10.22 -56.46
CA LEU A 293 -5.03 10.51 -57.76
C LEU A 293 -3.56 10.09 -57.74
N LYS A 294 -2.86 10.34 -56.66
CA LYS A 294 -1.45 9.94 -56.51
C LYS A 294 -1.26 8.42 -56.47
N ASN A 295 -2.24 7.68 -55.92
CA ASN A 295 -2.08 6.26 -55.61
C ASN A 295 -2.93 5.32 -56.51
N GLY A 296 -3.48 5.75 -57.57
CA GLY A 296 -4.11 4.77 -58.46
C GLY A 296 -5.22 5.20 -59.39
N PHE A 297 -5.56 6.48 -59.39
CA PHE A 297 -6.55 7.01 -60.33
C PHE A 297 -5.98 8.18 -61.14
N ALA A 298 -6.21 8.15 -62.47
CA ALA A 298 -5.64 9.15 -63.38
C ALA A 298 -6.33 10.54 -63.28
N SER A 299 -7.62 10.54 -62.89
CA SER A 299 -8.40 11.79 -62.69
C SER A 299 -9.56 11.54 -61.75
N LYS A 300 -10.25 12.60 -61.34
CA LYS A 300 -11.51 12.53 -60.59
C LYS A 300 -12.56 11.76 -61.38
N GLU A 301 -12.68 11.95 -62.68
CA GLU A 301 -13.60 11.24 -63.53
C GLU A 301 -13.30 9.75 -63.59
N ALA A 302 -11.99 9.39 -63.62
CA ALA A 302 -11.59 7.99 -63.59
C ALA A 302 -11.90 7.33 -62.22
N LEU A 303 -11.79 8.04 -61.12
CA LEU A 303 -12.20 7.57 -59.79
C LEU A 303 -13.69 7.37 -59.75
N LEU A 304 -14.47 8.35 -60.22
CA LEU A 304 -15.94 8.26 -60.22
C LEU A 304 -16.47 7.16 -61.13
N ALA A 305 -15.80 6.89 -62.27
CA ALA A 305 -16.20 5.81 -63.19
C ALA A 305 -15.66 4.43 -62.77
N SER A 306 -14.87 4.36 -61.75
CA SER A 306 -14.30 3.09 -61.31
C SER A 306 -15.32 2.16 -60.63
N GLY A 307 -15.43 0.94 -61.13
CA GLY A 307 -16.19 -0.13 -60.49
C GLY A 307 -15.34 -0.94 -59.50
N ASP A 308 -14.07 -0.60 -59.27
CA ASP A 308 -13.20 -1.35 -58.35
C ASP A 308 -13.33 -0.83 -56.91
N ASN A 309 -14.42 -1.27 -56.30
CA ASN A 309 -14.76 -0.91 -54.92
C ASN A 309 -13.69 -1.35 -53.94
N LYS A 310 -13.03 -2.49 -54.20
CA LYS A 310 -11.96 -3.00 -53.33
C LYS A 310 -10.76 -2.08 -53.33
N LYS A 311 -10.29 -1.66 -54.51
CA LYS A 311 -9.21 -0.72 -54.66
C LYS A 311 -9.51 0.62 -53.96
N ILE A 312 -10.74 1.12 -54.15
CA ILE A 312 -11.17 2.34 -53.46
C ILE A 312 -11.16 2.18 -51.94
N ALA A 313 -11.66 1.06 -51.43
CA ALA A 313 -11.65 0.76 -50.00
C ALA A 313 -10.22 0.65 -49.45
N ASP A 314 -9.32 -0.09 -50.15
CA ASP A 314 -7.94 -0.28 -49.73
C ASP A 314 -7.18 1.05 -49.71
N LEU A 315 -7.30 1.87 -50.74
CA LEU A 315 -6.69 3.19 -50.80
C LEU A 315 -7.28 4.18 -49.82
N THR A 316 -8.59 4.09 -49.56
CA THR A 316 -9.23 4.88 -48.52
C THR A 316 -8.70 4.50 -47.15
N THR A 317 -8.57 3.21 -46.88
CA THR A 317 -7.95 2.68 -45.64
C THR A 317 -6.50 3.17 -45.52
N GLN A 318 -5.72 3.10 -46.59
CA GLN A 318 -4.35 3.65 -46.60
C GLN A 318 -4.32 5.16 -46.34
N TYR A 319 -5.23 5.93 -46.95
CA TYR A 319 -5.36 7.34 -46.65
C TYR A 319 -5.71 7.59 -45.18
N MET A 320 -6.64 6.82 -44.65
CA MET A 320 -7.03 6.86 -43.26
C MET A 320 -5.84 6.53 -42.35
N ASN A 321 -5.06 5.51 -42.72
CA ASN A 321 -3.85 5.09 -41.98
C ASN A 321 -2.68 6.07 -42.15
N THR A 322 -2.54 6.75 -43.28
CA THR A 322 -1.53 7.82 -43.45
C THR A 322 -1.82 9.00 -42.54
N LYS A 323 -3.09 9.23 -42.26
CA LYS A 323 -3.53 10.16 -41.22
C LYS A 323 -3.36 9.58 -39.83
N ALA A 324 -3.52 8.24 -39.68
CA ALA A 324 -3.18 7.51 -38.48
C ALA A 324 -1.66 7.47 -38.20
N GLU A 325 -0.78 7.68 -39.19
CA GLU A 325 0.66 7.92 -38.95
C GLU A 325 0.91 9.20 -38.16
N TYR A 326 0.05 10.18 -38.29
CA TYR A 326 -0.02 11.30 -37.37
C TYR A 326 -0.83 10.94 -36.11
N GLY A 327 -1.16 9.64 -35.94
CA GLY A 327 -1.75 9.05 -34.80
C GLY A 327 -3.25 9.25 -34.70
N TYR A 328 -4.00 8.33 -35.27
CA TYR A 328 -5.44 8.38 -35.00
C TYR A 328 -5.73 8.15 -33.53
N GLY A 329 -5.07 7.19 -32.91
CA GLY A 329 -5.09 7.02 -31.45
C GLY A 329 -4.36 8.14 -30.71
N SER A 330 -3.42 8.79 -31.31
CA SER A 330 -2.68 9.92 -30.75
C SER A 330 -3.25 11.25 -31.18
N GLU A 331 -3.82 11.35 -32.38
CA GLU A 331 -4.65 12.47 -32.80
C GLU A 331 -5.88 12.58 -31.93
N GLU A 332 -6.48 11.48 -31.55
CA GLU A 332 -7.52 11.46 -30.54
C GLU A 332 -7.06 12.10 -29.26
N ARG A 333 -5.89 11.75 -28.78
CA ARG A 333 -5.32 12.33 -27.58
C ARG A 333 -4.81 13.74 -27.79
N SER A 334 -4.25 14.02 -28.93
CA SER A 334 -3.88 15.36 -29.34
C SER A 334 -5.11 16.24 -29.46
N PHE A 335 -6.15 15.68 -30.04
CA PHE A 335 -7.41 16.37 -30.21
C PHE A 335 -8.17 16.54 -28.88
N GLN A 336 -8.06 15.57 -28.00
CA GLN A 336 -8.56 15.65 -26.63
C GLN A 336 -7.92 16.76 -25.83
N ASN A 337 -6.68 17.05 -26.11
CA ASN A 337 -5.86 17.94 -25.33
C ASN A 337 -5.41 19.18 -26.11
N ASP A 338 -5.84 19.35 -27.35
CA ASP A 338 -5.54 20.53 -28.15
C ASP A 338 -6.30 21.77 -27.66
N ASN A 339 -6.10 22.87 -28.35
CA ASN A 339 -6.78 24.12 -28.04
C ASN A 339 -8.29 24.12 -28.30
N SER A 340 -8.88 23.02 -28.74
CA SER A 340 -10.31 22.90 -28.99
C SER A 340 -11.15 22.91 -27.70
N GLY A 341 -10.50 22.76 -26.54
CA GLY A 341 -11.18 22.62 -25.26
C GLY A 341 -11.72 21.23 -24.98
N ILE A 342 -11.34 20.24 -25.79
CA ILE A 342 -11.65 18.83 -25.58
C ILE A 342 -10.54 18.21 -24.75
N ASP A 343 -10.89 17.49 -23.69
CA ASP A 343 -9.93 16.72 -22.89
C ASP A 343 -10.41 15.26 -22.69
N THR A 344 -9.58 14.46 -22.04
CA THR A 344 -9.87 13.04 -21.81
C THR A 344 -11.08 12.78 -20.93
N GLU A 345 -11.54 13.78 -20.19
CA GLU A 345 -12.73 13.70 -19.33
C GLU A 345 -14.00 14.09 -20.08
N ASP A 346 -13.88 14.57 -21.32
CA ASP A 346 -15.03 14.93 -22.14
C ASP A 346 -15.81 13.70 -22.57
N GLN A 347 -17.12 13.85 -22.51
CA GLN A 347 -18.06 12.79 -22.74
C GLN A 347 -19.05 13.20 -23.82
N PHE A 348 -19.47 12.21 -24.59
CA PHE A 348 -20.45 12.35 -25.65
C PHE A 348 -21.67 11.55 -25.30
N LEU A 349 -22.68 12.23 -24.77
CA LEU A 349 -23.97 11.63 -24.47
C LEU A 349 -24.70 11.31 -25.75
N PHE A 350 -25.28 10.12 -25.84
CA PHE A 350 -26.22 9.78 -26.90
C PHE A 350 -27.56 10.46 -26.64
N VAL A 351 -28.02 11.15 -27.64
CA VAL A 351 -29.26 11.95 -27.60
C VAL A 351 -30.15 11.64 -28.78
N ASP A 352 -31.43 12.00 -28.69
CA ASP A 352 -32.33 12.03 -29.84
C ASP A 352 -32.03 13.23 -30.74
N GLU A 353 -32.75 13.32 -31.86
CA GLU A 353 -32.59 14.45 -32.79
C GLU A 353 -32.95 15.80 -32.18
N LYS A 354 -33.66 15.83 -31.08
CA LYS A 354 -34.00 17.01 -30.29
C LYS A 354 -32.99 17.35 -29.22
N GLY A 355 -31.95 16.51 -29.05
CA GLY A 355 -30.91 16.69 -28.07
C GLY A 355 -31.23 16.17 -26.66
N ASN A 356 -32.28 15.38 -26.49
CA ASN A 356 -32.63 14.74 -25.22
C ASN A 356 -31.81 13.46 -25.06
N PRO A 357 -31.26 13.15 -23.88
CA PRO A 357 -30.59 11.88 -23.63
C PRO A 357 -31.46 10.69 -23.98
N THR A 358 -30.91 9.70 -24.69
CA THR A 358 -31.64 8.48 -25.08
C THR A 358 -31.80 7.52 -23.91
N GLN A 359 -30.98 7.64 -22.88
CA GLN A 359 -31.02 6.84 -21.66
C GLN A 359 -31.05 7.73 -20.42
N THR A 360 -31.57 7.19 -19.34
CA THR A 360 -31.49 7.87 -18.02
C THR A 360 -30.12 7.73 -17.45
N ILE A 361 -29.42 8.82 -17.28
CA ILE A 361 -28.14 8.87 -16.55
C ILE A 361 -28.44 9.05 -15.08
N ASN A 362 -28.15 8.05 -14.27
CA ASN A 362 -28.45 8.04 -12.86
C ASN A 362 -27.26 7.55 -12.04
N ASN A 363 -26.23 8.36 -11.94
CA ASN A 363 -25.12 8.06 -11.06
C ASN A 363 -25.39 8.58 -9.66
N THR A 364 -25.83 7.69 -8.79
CA THR A 364 -26.16 7.99 -7.40
C THR A 364 -25.02 7.72 -6.43
N MET A 365 -23.89 7.17 -6.92
CA MET A 365 -22.84 6.69 -6.04
C MET A 365 -21.87 7.77 -5.58
N ALA A 366 -21.54 8.75 -6.41
CA ALA A 366 -20.61 9.79 -5.97
C ALA A 366 -20.73 11.16 -6.64
N ARG A 367 -20.47 11.40 -7.91
CA ARG A 367 -20.32 12.75 -8.48
C ARG A 367 -20.84 12.91 -9.89
N ASN A 368 -21.70 12.05 -10.39
CA ASN A 368 -22.04 11.98 -11.80
C ASN A 368 -20.81 11.73 -12.70
N ASP A 369 -19.83 10.98 -12.20
CA ASP A 369 -18.69 10.53 -13.00
C ASP A 369 -19.11 9.26 -13.76
N GLU A 370 -20.18 9.32 -14.54
CA GLU A 370 -20.79 8.18 -15.23
C GLU A 370 -19.81 7.50 -16.18
N PHE A 371 -19.09 8.31 -16.94
CA PHE A 371 -18.19 7.82 -17.96
C PHE A 371 -16.78 7.63 -17.41
N LEU A 372 -16.14 6.53 -17.80
CA LEU A 372 -14.75 6.26 -17.46
C LEU A 372 -13.90 6.12 -18.72
N VAL A 373 -14.23 5.16 -19.57
CA VAL A 373 -13.49 4.83 -20.79
C VAL A 373 -14.40 4.07 -21.76
N GLY A 374 -14.21 4.27 -23.06
CA GLY A 374 -14.96 3.55 -24.10
C GLY A 374 -16.44 3.94 -24.18
N VAL A 375 -17.26 3.03 -24.65
CA VAL A 375 -18.71 3.20 -24.65
C VAL A 375 -19.27 2.82 -23.30
N ASP A 376 -20.12 3.69 -22.77
CA ASP A 376 -20.71 3.57 -21.45
C ASP A 376 -22.04 2.82 -21.52
N LEU A 377 -22.16 1.78 -20.70
CA LEU A 377 -23.37 0.98 -20.63
C LEU A 377 -24.46 1.70 -19.86
N ALA A 378 -25.68 1.68 -20.36
CA ALA A 378 -26.83 2.28 -19.69
C ALA A 378 -27.24 1.45 -18.46
N ASN A 379 -26.43 1.45 -17.41
CA ASN A 379 -26.59 0.61 -16.22
C ASN A 379 -27.84 0.93 -15.37
N SER A 380 -28.60 1.95 -15.71
CA SER A 380 -29.96 2.22 -15.21
C SER A 380 -31.06 1.60 -16.07
N ASN A 381 -30.74 1.14 -17.28
CA ASN A 381 -31.72 0.52 -18.20
C ASN A 381 -32.08 -0.90 -17.72
N PRO A 382 -33.37 -1.24 -17.54
CA PRO A 382 -33.80 -2.56 -17.06
C PRO A 382 -33.30 -3.74 -17.90
N GLU A 383 -33.18 -3.58 -19.22
CA GLU A 383 -32.65 -4.64 -20.10
C GLU A 383 -31.13 -4.84 -19.89
N VAL A 384 -30.39 -3.75 -19.69
CA VAL A 384 -28.96 -3.81 -19.33
C VAL A 384 -28.79 -4.46 -17.96
N ILE A 385 -29.62 -4.12 -16.97
CA ILE A 385 -29.57 -4.77 -15.64
C ILE A 385 -29.83 -6.27 -15.75
N LYS A 386 -30.81 -6.70 -16.61
CA LYS A 386 -31.03 -8.13 -16.87
C LYS A 386 -29.79 -8.78 -17.51
N GLU A 387 -29.18 -8.12 -18.47
CA GLU A 387 -27.94 -8.59 -19.09
C GLU A 387 -26.82 -8.72 -18.06
N GLN A 388 -26.61 -7.73 -17.20
CA GLN A 388 -25.61 -7.79 -16.13
C GLN A 388 -25.86 -8.97 -15.18
N LYS A 389 -27.13 -9.19 -14.79
CA LYS A 389 -27.52 -10.36 -13.97
C LYS A 389 -27.26 -11.69 -14.68
N ASN A 390 -27.59 -11.78 -15.98
CA ASN A 390 -27.33 -12.96 -16.79
C ASN A 390 -25.82 -13.26 -16.86
N TRP A 391 -25.02 -12.24 -17.08
CA TRP A 391 -23.57 -12.35 -17.16
C TRP A 391 -22.94 -12.81 -15.83
N MET A 392 -23.33 -12.18 -14.70
CA MET A 392 -22.87 -12.58 -13.37
C MET A 392 -23.25 -14.04 -13.06
N LYS A 393 -24.52 -14.40 -13.31
CA LYS A 393 -25.01 -15.77 -13.11
C LYS A 393 -24.24 -16.78 -13.96
N TRP A 394 -24.04 -16.47 -15.24
CA TRP A 394 -23.27 -17.34 -16.15
C TRP A 394 -21.84 -17.57 -15.64
N MET A 395 -21.15 -16.56 -15.15
CA MET A 395 -19.81 -16.70 -14.59
C MET A 395 -19.77 -17.60 -13.36
N LEU A 396 -20.74 -17.44 -12.44
CA LEU A 396 -20.81 -18.26 -11.23
C LEU A 396 -21.14 -19.72 -11.55
N GLU A 397 -22.06 -19.95 -12.49
CA GLU A 397 -22.50 -21.31 -12.84
C GLU A 397 -21.50 -22.05 -13.74
N THR A 398 -20.85 -21.36 -14.67
CA THR A 398 -19.94 -21.98 -15.65
C THR A 398 -18.55 -22.15 -15.08
N TYR A 399 -17.99 -21.08 -14.47
CA TYR A 399 -16.59 -21.09 -14.01
C TYR A 399 -16.46 -21.27 -12.50
N LYS A 400 -17.58 -21.36 -11.77
CA LYS A 400 -17.63 -21.62 -10.32
C LYS A 400 -16.86 -20.58 -9.48
N PHE A 401 -16.85 -19.32 -9.89
CA PHE A 401 -16.23 -18.25 -9.10
C PHE A 401 -16.94 -18.09 -7.74
N ASP A 402 -16.19 -17.71 -6.70
CA ASP A 402 -16.66 -17.52 -5.33
C ASP A 402 -17.02 -16.06 -4.99
N GLY A 403 -17.32 -15.28 -5.99
CA GLY A 403 -17.68 -13.85 -5.86
C GLY A 403 -16.90 -12.96 -6.82
N PHE A 404 -16.92 -11.66 -6.55
CA PHE A 404 -16.42 -10.67 -7.49
C PHE A 404 -15.60 -9.57 -6.82
N ARG A 405 -14.54 -9.13 -7.47
CA ARG A 405 -14.03 -7.77 -7.32
C ARG A 405 -14.76 -6.89 -8.33
N ILE A 406 -15.40 -5.86 -7.87
CA ILE A 406 -16.28 -5.03 -8.69
C ILE A 406 -15.57 -3.74 -9.02
N ASP A 407 -15.25 -3.57 -10.31
CA ASP A 407 -14.48 -2.46 -10.86
C ASP A 407 -15.27 -1.16 -10.85
N ALA A 408 -14.57 -0.05 -10.65
CA ALA A 408 -15.03 1.32 -10.91
C ALA A 408 -16.45 1.66 -10.38
N ALA A 409 -16.80 1.18 -9.19
CA ALA A 409 -18.17 1.30 -8.64
C ALA A 409 -18.66 2.74 -8.44
N SER A 410 -17.83 3.75 -8.64
CA SER A 410 -18.21 5.16 -8.63
C SER A 410 -18.76 5.68 -9.97
N HIS A 411 -18.72 4.86 -11.03
CA HIS A 411 -19.02 5.29 -12.40
C HIS A 411 -20.33 4.76 -12.97
N TYR A 412 -21.15 4.06 -12.20
CA TYR A 412 -22.43 3.52 -12.68
C TYR A 412 -23.48 3.48 -11.57
N ASP A 413 -24.72 3.15 -11.96
CA ASP A 413 -25.86 3.10 -11.05
C ASP A 413 -25.71 1.99 -10.00
N LYS A 414 -26.06 2.30 -8.76
CA LYS A 414 -26.09 1.35 -7.64
C LYS A 414 -26.98 0.12 -7.88
N ALA A 415 -27.87 0.16 -8.86
CA ALA A 415 -28.69 -0.99 -9.26
C ALA A 415 -27.81 -2.20 -9.63
N ILE A 416 -26.63 -1.97 -10.19
CA ILE A 416 -25.69 -3.04 -10.53
C ILE A 416 -25.11 -3.71 -9.27
N LEU A 417 -24.76 -2.94 -8.22
CA LEU A 417 -24.32 -3.53 -6.96
C LEU A 417 -25.43 -4.32 -6.26
N LYS A 418 -26.68 -3.85 -6.38
CA LYS A 418 -27.85 -4.62 -5.91
C LYS A 418 -28.05 -5.89 -6.71
N ALA A 419 -27.91 -5.81 -8.03
CA ALA A 419 -28.03 -6.97 -8.91
C ALA A 419 -26.98 -8.03 -8.58
N GLU A 420 -25.72 -7.62 -8.35
CA GLU A 420 -24.65 -8.52 -7.92
C GLU A 420 -24.98 -9.19 -6.58
N ALA A 421 -25.38 -8.41 -5.57
CA ALA A 421 -25.76 -8.95 -4.27
C ALA A 421 -26.92 -9.95 -4.36
N GLU A 422 -27.94 -9.67 -5.18
CA GLU A 422 -29.07 -10.58 -5.42
C GLU A 422 -28.63 -11.89 -6.06
N ILE A 423 -27.82 -11.82 -7.12
CA ILE A 423 -27.31 -13.00 -7.83
C ILE A 423 -26.40 -13.83 -6.93
N SER A 424 -25.45 -13.20 -6.24
CA SER A 424 -24.54 -13.88 -5.32
C SER A 424 -25.29 -14.57 -4.18
N LYS A 425 -26.26 -13.90 -3.56
CA LYS A 425 -27.10 -14.52 -2.52
C LYS A 425 -27.93 -15.69 -3.04
N ALA A 426 -28.52 -15.55 -4.22
CA ALA A 426 -29.30 -16.62 -4.83
C ALA A 426 -28.43 -17.84 -5.14
N HIS A 427 -27.19 -17.62 -5.61
CA HIS A 427 -26.27 -18.68 -5.97
C HIS A 427 -25.66 -19.37 -4.75
N PHE A 428 -25.09 -18.60 -3.81
CA PHE A 428 -24.34 -19.15 -2.68
C PHE A 428 -25.21 -19.54 -1.48
N GLY A 429 -26.38 -18.90 -1.32
CA GLY A 429 -27.24 -19.14 -0.16
C GLY A 429 -26.52 -18.82 1.15
N LYS A 430 -26.23 -19.86 1.95
CA LYS A 430 -25.46 -19.76 3.21
C LYS A 430 -23.97 -20.08 3.07
N GLN A 431 -23.52 -20.39 1.86
CA GLN A 431 -22.11 -20.67 1.61
C GLN A 431 -21.27 -19.38 1.72
N ASP A 432 -20.04 -19.54 2.10
CA ASP A 432 -19.11 -18.44 2.25
C ASP A 432 -18.60 -17.98 0.87
N TYR A 433 -18.86 -16.73 0.53
CA TYR A 433 -18.38 -16.08 -0.71
C TYR A 433 -17.79 -14.69 -0.38
N LEU A 434 -17.18 -14.03 -1.35
CA LEU A 434 -16.60 -12.71 -1.16
C LEU A 434 -16.81 -11.83 -2.38
N SER A 435 -17.51 -10.71 -2.18
CA SER A 435 -17.58 -9.61 -3.15
C SER A 435 -17.08 -8.32 -2.52
N TYR A 436 -16.34 -7.54 -3.29
CA TYR A 436 -15.77 -6.27 -2.82
C TYR A 436 -15.65 -5.25 -3.95
N ILE A 437 -15.86 -3.99 -3.59
CA ILE A 437 -15.96 -2.90 -4.57
C ILE A 437 -14.73 -2.02 -4.53
N GLU A 438 -14.25 -1.66 -5.72
CA GLU A 438 -13.30 -0.58 -5.88
C GLU A 438 -14.01 0.76 -5.79
N SER A 439 -13.61 1.57 -4.83
CA SER A 439 -14.03 2.95 -4.74
C SER A 439 -13.05 3.76 -3.90
N TYR A 440 -12.47 4.77 -4.50
CA TYR A 440 -11.59 5.70 -3.80
C TYR A 440 -12.35 6.75 -2.98
N LYS A 441 -13.68 6.70 -2.96
CA LYS A 441 -14.53 7.68 -2.28
C LYS A 441 -15.17 7.07 -1.03
N VAL A 442 -14.80 7.59 0.13
CA VAL A 442 -15.29 7.14 1.45
C VAL A 442 -16.82 7.27 1.62
N SER A 443 -17.44 8.19 0.86
CA SER A 443 -18.90 8.41 0.87
C SER A 443 -19.74 7.16 0.54
N GLN A 444 -19.15 6.15 -0.05
CA GLN A 444 -19.85 4.90 -0.36
C GLN A 444 -20.10 4.00 0.86
N ARG A 445 -19.45 4.25 1.99
CA ARG A 445 -19.69 3.48 3.23
C ARG A 445 -21.15 3.56 3.68
N SER A 446 -21.78 4.72 3.58
CA SER A 446 -23.20 4.87 3.91
C SER A 446 -24.10 4.02 3.00
N TYR A 447 -23.76 3.94 1.71
CA TYR A 447 -24.46 3.05 0.77
C TYR A 447 -24.28 1.58 1.18
N MET A 448 -23.07 1.15 1.48
CA MET A 448 -22.82 -0.25 1.87
C MET A 448 -23.59 -0.63 3.12
N LYS A 449 -23.64 0.27 4.11
CA LYS A 449 -24.43 0.08 5.33
C LYS A 449 -25.93 -0.04 5.00
N ALA A 450 -26.45 0.79 4.11
CA ALA A 450 -27.84 0.72 3.67
C ALA A 450 -28.16 -0.56 2.89
N ASN A 451 -27.15 -1.16 2.25
CA ASN A 451 -27.25 -2.43 1.52
C ASN A 451 -26.82 -3.64 2.38
N ASN A 452 -26.92 -3.55 3.70
CA ASN A 452 -26.60 -4.62 4.66
C ASN A 452 -25.17 -5.16 4.57
N ASN A 453 -24.24 -4.38 4.00
CA ASN A 453 -22.83 -4.77 3.80
C ASN A 453 -22.65 -6.06 2.98
N GLU A 454 -23.42 -6.20 1.93
CA GLU A 454 -23.33 -7.37 1.04
C GLU A 454 -22.00 -7.47 0.31
N GLN A 455 -21.33 -6.34 0.08
CA GLN A 455 -19.97 -6.25 -0.46
C GLN A 455 -19.05 -5.52 0.52
N LEU A 456 -17.77 -5.85 0.50
CA LEU A 456 -16.76 -5.04 1.18
C LEU A 456 -16.43 -3.80 0.36
N ILE A 457 -16.10 -2.70 1.05
CA ILE A 457 -15.63 -1.48 0.41
C ILE A 457 -14.10 -1.34 0.57
N MET A 458 -13.46 -0.75 -0.40
CA MET A 458 -12.06 -0.37 -0.36
C MET A 458 -11.79 0.66 0.74
N ASP A 459 -10.80 0.39 1.61
CA ASP A 459 -10.34 1.34 2.63
C ASP A 459 -9.34 2.34 2.05
N SER A 460 -9.85 3.33 1.32
CA SER A 460 -9.02 4.37 0.70
C SER A 460 -8.26 5.23 1.70
N ASP A 461 -8.85 5.51 2.88
CA ASP A 461 -8.18 6.28 3.93
C ASP A 461 -6.95 5.56 4.47
N LEU A 462 -7.09 4.26 4.74
CA LEU A 462 -5.97 3.42 5.18
C LEU A 462 -4.89 3.37 4.09
N TYR A 463 -5.28 3.15 2.83
CA TYR A 463 -4.36 3.09 1.70
C TYR A 463 -3.52 4.37 1.57
N PHE A 464 -4.16 5.55 1.51
CA PHE A 464 -3.43 6.82 1.38
C PHE A 464 -2.59 7.15 2.62
N THR A 465 -3.06 6.74 3.81
CA THR A 465 -2.33 6.99 5.05
C THR A 465 -1.11 6.06 5.19
N LEU A 466 -1.21 4.77 4.84
CA LEU A 466 -0.07 3.85 4.79
C LEU A 466 1.07 4.46 3.95
N ARG A 467 0.76 4.89 2.74
CA ARG A 467 1.75 5.48 1.83
C ARG A 467 2.38 6.76 2.36
N SER A 468 1.58 7.65 2.95
CA SER A 468 2.07 8.96 3.40
C SER A 468 2.73 8.92 4.78
N ALA A 469 2.20 8.14 5.73
CA ALA A 469 2.75 8.06 7.07
C ALA A 469 4.05 7.24 7.15
N LEU A 470 4.21 6.23 6.29
CA LEU A 470 5.41 5.39 6.22
C LEU A 470 6.45 5.87 5.20
N LYS A 471 6.19 6.94 4.48
CA LYS A 471 7.21 7.58 3.64
C LYS A 471 8.15 8.41 4.50
N ALA A 472 9.44 8.06 4.54
CA ALA A 472 10.44 8.69 5.41
C ALA A 472 10.57 10.20 5.18
N SER A 473 10.44 10.66 3.93
CA SER A 473 10.49 12.08 3.55
C SER A 473 9.27 12.90 3.95
N GLN A 474 8.15 12.27 4.31
CA GLN A 474 6.93 12.97 4.68
C GLN A 474 6.81 13.18 6.19
N LYS A 475 6.32 14.37 6.58
CA LYS A 475 6.13 14.76 7.99
C LYS A 475 4.89 14.14 8.64
N ARG A 476 4.07 13.36 7.90
CA ARG A 476 2.85 12.77 8.45
C ARG A 476 3.18 11.79 9.58
N PRO A 477 2.61 11.94 10.80
CA PRO A 477 2.97 11.10 11.94
C PRO A 477 2.32 9.71 11.83
N LEU A 478 2.99 8.68 12.38
CA LEU A 478 2.42 7.32 12.47
C LEU A 478 1.16 7.25 13.34
N ARG A 479 0.92 8.24 14.18
CA ARG A 479 -0.32 8.38 14.96
C ARG A 479 -1.56 8.41 14.06
N ASP A 480 -1.45 9.01 12.87
CA ASP A 480 -2.58 9.06 11.93
C ASP A 480 -2.91 7.67 11.36
N LEU A 481 -1.89 6.84 11.19
CA LEU A 481 -2.09 5.44 10.81
C LEU A 481 -2.74 4.65 11.96
N ALA A 482 -2.32 4.85 13.20
CA ALA A 482 -2.90 4.20 14.36
C ALA A 482 -4.42 4.44 14.48
N LYS A 483 -4.88 5.66 14.15
CA LYS A 483 -6.29 6.03 14.19
C LYS A 483 -7.17 5.34 13.14
N LEU A 484 -6.56 4.68 12.16
CA LEU A 484 -7.28 4.04 11.05
C LEU A 484 -7.43 2.53 11.21
N SER A 485 -6.98 1.94 12.31
CA SER A 485 -7.40 0.59 12.67
C SER A 485 -8.91 0.57 12.93
N VAL A 486 -9.57 -0.52 12.62
CA VAL A 486 -11.02 -0.65 12.85
C VAL A 486 -11.36 -0.40 14.32
N VAL A 487 -10.53 -0.93 15.22
CA VAL A 487 -10.71 -0.78 16.68
C VAL A 487 -10.60 0.67 17.14
N ASP A 488 -9.66 1.43 16.58
CA ASP A 488 -9.51 2.85 16.94
C ASP A 488 -10.62 3.71 16.35
N ARG A 489 -11.10 3.40 15.15
CA ARG A 489 -12.26 4.08 14.57
C ARG A 489 -13.50 3.90 15.45
N GLU A 490 -13.74 2.69 15.96
CA GLU A 490 -14.81 2.42 16.93
C GLU A 490 -14.62 3.26 18.21
N GLY A 491 -13.40 3.32 18.75
CA GLY A 491 -13.06 4.08 19.93
C GLY A 491 -13.22 5.60 19.79
N TYR A 492 -13.15 6.12 18.55
CA TYR A 492 -13.41 7.54 18.26
C TYR A 492 -14.88 7.85 17.93
N GLY A 493 -15.80 6.88 18.12
CA GLY A 493 -17.22 7.08 17.91
C GLY A 493 -17.64 7.11 16.44
N ALA A 494 -16.84 6.62 15.54
CA ALA A 494 -17.24 6.44 14.16
C ALA A 494 -18.38 5.42 14.10
N THR A 495 -19.55 5.85 13.61
CA THR A 495 -20.77 5.02 13.56
C THR A 495 -20.82 4.12 12.32
N ASP A 496 -19.90 4.30 11.41
CA ASP A 496 -19.84 3.66 10.09
C ASP A 496 -18.62 2.76 9.89
N VAL A 497 -18.04 2.28 11.00
CA VAL A 497 -16.94 1.32 10.93
C VAL A 497 -17.44 0.00 10.38
N GLN A 498 -17.05 -0.29 9.17
CA GLN A 498 -17.40 -1.50 8.45
C GLN A 498 -16.17 -2.37 8.27
N PRO A 499 -16.33 -3.68 8.26
CA PRO A 499 -15.32 -4.54 7.66
C PRO A 499 -15.02 -4.03 6.26
N ASN A 500 -13.76 -4.02 5.91
CA ASN A 500 -13.30 -3.42 4.66
C ASN A 500 -12.31 -4.31 3.91
N TRP A 501 -12.13 -3.99 2.65
CA TRP A 501 -11.09 -4.50 1.82
C TRP A 501 -9.90 -3.52 1.81
N SER A 502 -8.69 -4.02 1.99
CA SER A 502 -7.50 -3.19 2.08
C SER A 502 -6.32 -3.78 1.30
N PHE A 503 -5.39 -2.91 0.88
CA PHE A 503 -4.19 -3.31 0.15
C PHE A 503 -3.04 -2.29 0.34
N VAL A 504 -1.82 -2.69 -0.01
CA VAL A 504 -0.64 -1.83 -0.05
C VAL A 504 -0.42 -1.28 -1.45
N ASN A 505 -0.47 -2.14 -2.44
CA ASN A 505 -0.35 -1.84 -3.87
C ASN A 505 -1.40 -2.61 -4.67
N ASN A 506 -1.62 -2.18 -5.91
CA ASN A 506 -2.37 -2.88 -6.93
C ASN A 506 -1.79 -2.57 -8.32
N HIS A 507 -2.37 -3.13 -9.36
CA HIS A 507 -1.98 -2.97 -10.76
C HIS A 507 -2.01 -1.50 -11.24
N ASP A 508 -2.98 -0.70 -10.81
CA ASP A 508 -3.07 0.72 -11.17
C ASP A 508 -1.94 1.54 -10.54
N GLN A 509 -1.59 1.21 -9.31
CA GLN A 509 -0.52 1.92 -8.62
C GLN A 509 0.84 1.62 -9.26
N GLU A 510 1.06 0.41 -9.71
CA GLU A 510 2.23 0.04 -10.48
C GLU A 510 2.25 0.79 -11.82
N LYS A 511 1.14 0.76 -12.57
CA LYS A 511 0.97 1.52 -13.82
C LYS A 511 1.30 2.99 -13.65
N ASN A 512 0.76 3.62 -12.61
CA ASN A 512 1.02 5.04 -12.33
C ASN A 512 2.50 5.34 -12.07
N ARG A 513 3.23 4.41 -11.46
CA ARG A 513 4.67 4.56 -11.19
C ARG A 513 5.50 4.39 -12.46
N VAL A 514 5.17 3.40 -13.28
CA VAL A 514 5.81 3.20 -14.58
C VAL A 514 5.54 4.42 -15.49
N ASN A 515 4.32 4.93 -15.51
CA ASN A 515 3.98 6.15 -16.23
C ASN A 515 4.78 7.37 -15.74
N GLN A 516 5.05 7.46 -14.42
CA GLN A 516 5.91 8.53 -13.89
C GLN A 516 7.37 8.37 -14.37
N ILE A 517 7.86 7.15 -14.50
CA ILE A 517 9.18 6.89 -15.08
C ILE A 517 9.19 7.27 -16.57
N MET A 518 8.13 6.92 -17.31
CA MET A 518 7.96 7.30 -18.71
C MET A 518 8.00 8.83 -18.89
N LEU A 519 7.31 9.55 -18.00
CA LEU A 519 7.34 11.01 -17.98
C LEU A 519 8.75 11.55 -17.70
N ASP A 520 9.37 11.07 -16.62
CA ASP A 520 10.66 11.62 -16.17
C ASP A 520 11.81 11.28 -17.13
N ARG A 521 11.75 10.11 -17.79
CA ARG A 521 12.81 9.60 -18.65
C ARG A 521 12.67 10.03 -20.11
N PHE A 522 11.45 10.04 -20.62
CA PHE A 522 11.17 10.24 -22.05
C PHE A 522 10.28 11.44 -22.34
N GLY A 523 9.79 12.15 -21.31
CA GLY A 523 8.83 13.25 -21.46
C GLY A 523 7.43 12.79 -21.89
N ILE A 524 7.13 11.49 -21.77
CA ILE A 524 5.84 10.91 -22.18
C ILE A 524 4.87 10.98 -21.03
N LYS A 525 3.83 11.77 -21.19
CA LYS A 525 2.74 11.88 -20.23
C LYS A 525 1.66 10.85 -20.55
N ALA A 526 0.97 10.37 -19.53
CA ALA A 526 -0.20 9.52 -19.72
C ALA A 526 -1.45 10.37 -19.93
N GLY A 527 -2.17 10.15 -21.01
CA GLY A 527 -3.49 10.72 -21.26
C GLY A 527 -3.65 12.20 -20.90
N ALA A 528 -4.55 12.50 -19.99
CA ALA A 528 -4.92 13.84 -19.53
C ALA A 528 -3.81 14.72 -18.93
N GLN A 529 -2.59 14.21 -18.78
CA GLN A 529 -1.47 14.98 -18.25
C GLN A 529 -0.79 15.90 -19.28
N TYR A 530 -1.14 15.78 -20.57
CA TYR A 530 -0.64 16.72 -21.57
C TYR A 530 -1.39 18.05 -21.47
N SER A 531 -0.63 19.14 -21.39
CA SER A 531 -1.21 20.47 -21.54
C SER A 531 -1.61 20.73 -22.99
N LYS A 532 -2.49 21.70 -23.24
CA LYS A 532 -2.93 22.07 -24.57
C LYS A 532 -1.78 22.46 -25.53
N THR A 533 -0.65 22.87 -24.97
CA THR A 533 0.55 23.30 -25.73
C THR A 533 1.60 22.22 -25.91
N ASP A 534 1.50 21.09 -25.17
CA ASP A 534 2.53 20.05 -25.10
C ASP A 534 2.16 18.78 -25.85
N GLN A 535 1.18 18.84 -26.74
CA GLN A 535 0.67 17.65 -27.39
C GLN A 535 1.72 16.99 -28.28
N PRO A 536 1.98 15.69 -28.05
CA PRO A 536 2.78 14.94 -29.01
C PRO A 536 1.98 14.76 -30.31
N LYS A 537 2.64 15.00 -31.45
CA LYS A 537 2.03 14.74 -32.76
C LYS A 537 1.67 13.27 -33.00
N SER A 538 2.20 12.34 -32.18
CA SER A 538 1.87 10.93 -32.20
C SER A 538 2.21 10.30 -30.85
N PHE A 539 1.20 9.97 -30.06
CA PHE A 539 1.39 9.29 -28.78
C PHE A 539 1.91 7.86 -28.98
N GLU A 540 1.42 7.14 -29.98
CA GLU A 540 1.83 5.76 -30.28
C GLU A 540 3.31 5.67 -30.70
N LYS A 541 3.81 6.66 -31.44
CA LYS A 541 5.25 6.78 -31.77
C LYS A 541 6.11 7.14 -30.55
N LEU A 542 5.52 7.78 -29.55
CA LEU A 542 6.21 8.15 -28.32
C LEU A 542 6.20 7.03 -27.30
N TYR A 543 5.06 6.36 -27.13
CA TYR A 543 4.88 5.24 -26.19
C TYR A 543 5.16 3.93 -26.92
N THR A 544 6.41 3.51 -26.94
CA THR A 544 6.78 2.21 -27.54
C THR A 544 6.99 1.15 -26.48
N LYS A 545 6.88 -0.13 -26.88
CA LYS A 545 7.14 -1.27 -25.99
C LYS A 545 8.58 -1.28 -25.46
N GLU A 546 9.53 -0.80 -26.23
CA GLU A 546 10.94 -0.69 -25.83
C GLU A 546 11.11 0.33 -24.71
N LYS A 547 10.45 1.48 -24.80
CA LYS A 547 10.47 2.50 -23.75
C LYS A 547 9.75 2.02 -22.49
N GLU A 548 8.64 1.32 -22.63
CA GLU A 548 7.95 0.68 -21.52
C GLU A 548 8.85 -0.36 -20.84
N ALA A 549 9.51 -1.22 -21.60
CA ALA A 549 10.47 -2.20 -21.08
C ALA A 549 11.65 -1.54 -20.36
N GLU A 550 12.18 -0.41 -20.89
CA GLU A 550 13.21 0.37 -20.20
C GLU A 550 12.67 0.95 -18.90
N ALA A 551 11.46 1.48 -18.87
CA ALA A 551 10.81 2.00 -17.66
C ALA A 551 10.60 0.90 -16.61
N LEU A 552 10.17 -0.28 -17.02
CA LEU A 552 10.04 -1.45 -16.15
C LEU A 552 11.39 -1.92 -15.62
N THR A 553 12.44 -1.88 -16.43
CA THR A 553 13.80 -2.18 -15.99
C THR A 553 14.27 -1.19 -14.91
N ILE A 554 14.00 0.11 -15.09
CA ILE A 554 14.28 1.13 -14.07
C ILE A 554 13.49 0.88 -12.80
N TYR A 555 12.19 0.58 -12.91
CA TYR A 555 11.31 0.26 -11.80
C TYR A 555 11.82 -0.96 -11.02
N ASN A 556 12.07 -2.09 -11.70
CA ASN A 556 12.55 -3.32 -11.08
C ASN A 556 13.92 -3.16 -10.40
N LYS A 557 14.82 -2.39 -11.01
CA LYS A 557 16.11 -2.06 -10.39
C LYS A 557 15.94 -1.25 -9.11
N GLU A 558 14.98 -0.33 -9.08
CA GLU A 558 14.71 0.47 -7.90
C GLU A 558 14.09 -0.36 -6.76
N LEU A 559 13.37 -1.45 -7.05
CA LEU A 559 12.86 -2.34 -5.99
C LEU A 559 13.98 -2.85 -5.08
N ALA A 560 15.18 -3.10 -5.61
CA ALA A 560 16.35 -3.52 -4.85
C ALA A 560 17.16 -2.36 -4.23
N SER A 561 16.76 -1.11 -4.45
CA SER A 561 17.47 0.07 -3.93
C SER A 561 16.96 0.48 -2.54
N PRO A 562 17.81 0.88 -1.60
CA PRO A 562 17.39 1.48 -0.33
C PRO A 562 16.89 2.93 -0.50
N THR A 563 16.98 3.50 -1.69
CA THR A 563 16.48 4.83 -2.02
C THR A 563 15.41 4.70 -3.10
N LYS A 564 14.21 5.17 -2.78
CA LYS A 564 13.04 5.06 -3.63
C LYS A 564 12.66 6.43 -4.20
N LYS A 565 12.48 6.50 -5.51
CA LYS A 565 11.90 7.66 -6.18
C LYS A 565 10.46 7.36 -6.65
N TYR A 566 10.26 6.20 -7.23
CA TYR A 566 9.01 5.76 -7.84
C TYR A 566 8.31 4.67 -7.04
N SER A 567 9.05 3.64 -6.63
CA SER A 567 8.49 2.49 -5.92
C SER A 567 8.10 2.83 -4.48
N THR A 568 7.36 1.93 -3.83
CA THR A 568 6.84 2.13 -2.48
C THR A 568 7.96 2.05 -1.44
N GLU A 569 8.11 3.11 -0.63
CA GLU A 569 8.99 3.07 0.54
C GLU A 569 8.37 2.23 1.67
N ASN A 570 9.22 1.57 2.46
CA ASN A 570 8.79 0.80 3.64
C ASN A 570 7.70 -0.23 3.35
N ILE A 571 7.76 -0.89 2.19
CA ILE A 571 6.72 -1.82 1.75
C ILE A 571 6.48 -2.95 2.75
N VAL A 572 7.54 -3.48 3.36
CA VAL A 572 7.43 -4.54 4.38
C VAL A 572 6.74 -4.03 5.64
N ALA A 573 6.98 -2.78 6.05
CA ALA A 573 6.28 -2.14 7.16
C ALA A 573 4.78 -1.95 6.87
N GLN A 574 4.44 -1.58 5.63
CA GLN A 574 3.04 -1.45 5.21
C GLN A 574 2.32 -2.79 5.26
N TYR A 575 2.92 -3.86 4.74
CA TYR A 575 2.36 -5.21 4.84
C TYR A 575 2.31 -5.73 6.28
N ALA A 576 3.32 -5.46 7.11
CA ALA A 576 3.33 -5.86 8.51
C ALA A 576 2.14 -5.24 9.28
N TYR A 577 1.84 -3.96 9.03
CA TYR A 577 0.66 -3.30 9.59
C TYR A 577 -0.64 -3.91 9.05
N LEU A 578 -0.76 -4.01 7.72
CA LEU A 578 -1.97 -4.47 7.05
C LEU A 578 -2.33 -5.91 7.47
N LEU A 579 -1.36 -6.82 7.42
CA LEU A 579 -1.57 -8.25 7.69
C LEU A 579 -1.78 -8.56 9.18
N SER A 580 -1.41 -7.66 10.08
CA SER A 580 -1.71 -7.79 11.52
C SER A 580 -3.06 -7.16 11.91
N ASN A 581 -3.68 -6.37 11.03
CA ASN A 581 -4.91 -5.65 11.32
C ASN A 581 -6.14 -6.57 11.35
N LYS A 582 -7.05 -6.30 12.31
CA LYS A 582 -8.30 -7.04 12.53
C LYS A 582 -9.43 -6.45 11.68
N ASN A 583 -10.44 -7.26 11.35
CA ASN A 583 -11.66 -6.85 10.66
C ASN A 583 -11.41 -6.17 9.29
N THR A 584 -10.35 -6.57 8.61
CA THR A 584 -10.07 -6.20 7.23
C THR A 584 -9.70 -7.42 6.41
N VAL A 585 -10.08 -7.45 5.15
CA VAL A 585 -9.58 -8.45 4.19
C VAL A 585 -8.42 -7.84 3.44
N PRO A 586 -7.17 -8.18 3.79
CA PRO A 586 -6.00 -7.63 3.15
C PRO A 586 -5.75 -8.31 1.80
N THR A 587 -5.26 -7.53 0.85
CA THR A 587 -4.79 -8.02 -0.44
C THR A 587 -3.27 -7.89 -0.53
N VAL A 588 -2.63 -8.96 -1.00
CA VAL A 588 -1.23 -8.95 -1.42
C VAL A 588 -1.18 -8.89 -2.94
N TYR A 589 -0.42 -7.94 -3.44
CA TYR A 589 -0.31 -7.67 -4.87
C TYR A 589 0.76 -8.55 -5.53
N TYR A 590 0.47 -9.06 -6.72
CA TYR A 590 1.40 -9.86 -7.54
C TYR A 590 2.76 -9.19 -7.72
N GLY A 591 2.78 -7.90 -8.12
CA GLY A 591 4.00 -7.15 -8.40
C GLY A 591 4.86 -6.83 -7.17
N ASP A 592 4.35 -7.07 -5.94
CA ASP A 592 5.16 -6.98 -4.73
C ASP A 592 5.88 -8.30 -4.40
N LEU A 593 5.44 -9.42 -4.99
CA LEU A 593 6.06 -10.74 -4.85
C LEU A 593 6.88 -11.14 -6.07
N TYR A 594 6.43 -10.80 -7.27
CA TYR A 594 7.05 -11.22 -8.52
C TYR A 594 7.31 -10.04 -9.46
N GLN A 595 8.39 -10.08 -10.21
CA GLN A 595 8.66 -9.09 -11.25
C GLN A 595 7.64 -9.23 -12.37
N THR A 596 7.04 -8.10 -12.76
CA THR A 596 5.86 -8.07 -13.60
C THR A 596 6.15 -8.18 -15.10
N ASP A 597 7.38 -7.87 -15.50
CA ASP A 597 7.89 -7.99 -16.86
C ASP A 597 8.50 -9.38 -17.19
N ALA A 598 8.55 -10.28 -16.22
CA ALA A 598 9.03 -11.65 -16.39
C ALA A 598 7.87 -12.61 -16.68
N SER A 599 8.17 -13.79 -17.18
CA SER A 599 7.21 -14.89 -17.26
C SER A 599 6.50 -15.11 -15.94
N TYR A 600 5.21 -15.43 -16.01
CA TYR A 600 4.33 -15.47 -14.85
C TYR A 600 4.87 -16.27 -13.67
N MET A 601 5.02 -15.66 -12.50
CA MET A 601 5.56 -16.22 -11.25
C MET A 601 6.98 -16.82 -11.37
N SER A 602 7.79 -16.40 -12.33
CA SER A 602 9.13 -16.96 -12.59
C SER A 602 10.24 -16.27 -11.82
N LYS A 603 10.10 -14.99 -11.48
CA LYS A 603 11.15 -14.19 -10.85
C LYS A 603 10.59 -13.39 -9.68
N THR A 604 11.17 -13.58 -8.49
CA THR A 604 10.72 -12.90 -7.27
C THR A 604 11.26 -11.48 -7.17
N THR A 605 10.54 -10.63 -6.41
CA THR A 605 11.01 -9.31 -5.97
C THR A 605 11.92 -9.46 -4.76
N PRO A 606 12.66 -8.40 -4.36
CA PRO A 606 13.43 -8.38 -3.11
C PRO A 606 12.57 -8.53 -1.84
N TYR A 607 11.27 -8.32 -1.91
CA TYR A 607 10.34 -8.33 -0.76
C TYR A 607 9.64 -9.68 -0.53
N TYR A 608 9.90 -10.65 -1.40
CA TYR A 608 9.18 -11.92 -1.44
C TYR A 608 9.21 -12.67 -0.11
N ASP A 609 10.38 -12.82 0.49
CA ASP A 609 10.56 -13.59 1.72
C ASP A 609 9.88 -12.93 2.90
N GLU A 610 10.04 -11.62 3.07
CA GLU A 610 9.43 -10.86 4.14
C GLU A 610 7.89 -10.89 4.05
N ILE A 611 7.33 -10.61 2.86
CA ILE A 611 5.88 -10.61 2.66
C ILE A 611 5.28 -12.00 2.87
N THR A 612 5.92 -13.06 2.36
CA THR A 612 5.43 -14.44 2.57
C THR A 612 5.55 -14.90 4.02
N ASN A 613 6.56 -14.42 4.77
CA ASN A 613 6.66 -14.63 6.20
C ASN A 613 5.52 -13.94 6.95
N LEU A 614 5.19 -12.70 6.59
CA LEU A 614 4.07 -11.95 7.18
C LEU A 614 2.72 -12.62 6.92
N LEU A 615 2.53 -13.19 5.73
CA LEU A 615 1.35 -13.99 5.39
C LEU A 615 1.22 -15.22 6.29
N LYS A 616 2.29 -15.97 6.47
CA LYS A 616 2.34 -17.12 7.39
C LYS A 616 2.09 -16.71 8.84
N VAL A 617 2.59 -15.55 9.26
CA VAL A 617 2.32 -14.98 10.58
C VAL A 617 0.82 -14.71 10.75
N ARG A 618 0.18 -14.06 9.78
CA ARG A 618 -1.27 -13.81 9.82
C ARG A 618 -2.04 -15.11 9.98
N LYS A 619 -1.78 -16.11 9.12
CA LYS A 619 -2.44 -17.41 9.15
C LYS A 619 -2.33 -18.08 10.51
N LYS A 620 -1.16 -18.07 11.13
CA LYS A 620 -0.86 -18.88 12.31
C LYS A 620 -1.07 -18.13 13.63
N TYR A 621 -0.82 -16.81 13.68
CA TYR A 621 -0.70 -16.10 14.94
C TYR A 621 -1.64 -14.90 15.11
N ALA A 622 -2.15 -14.28 14.03
CA ALA A 622 -2.89 -13.02 14.14
C ALA A 622 -4.36 -13.23 14.55
N TYR A 623 -4.57 -13.67 15.77
CA TYR A 623 -5.89 -13.93 16.35
C TYR A 623 -6.18 -13.06 17.57
N GLY A 624 -7.45 -13.04 17.97
CA GLY A 624 -7.92 -12.36 19.18
C GLY A 624 -8.12 -10.85 18.97
N LYS A 625 -8.35 -10.18 20.09
CA LYS A 625 -8.54 -8.72 20.13
C LYS A 625 -7.29 -7.99 19.65
N GLN A 626 -7.49 -6.81 19.08
CA GLN A 626 -6.39 -5.92 18.67
C GLN A 626 -6.26 -4.74 19.62
N PHE A 627 -5.02 -4.30 19.83
CA PHE A 627 -4.70 -3.03 20.47
C PHE A 627 -3.58 -2.35 19.69
N VAL A 628 -3.77 -1.09 19.35
CA VAL A 628 -2.79 -0.27 18.63
C VAL A 628 -2.34 0.86 19.54
N ALA A 629 -1.04 1.02 19.72
CA ALA A 629 -0.44 2.06 20.52
C ALA A 629 0.55 2.89 19.72
N TYR A 630 0.49 4.20 19.93
CA TYR A 630 1.44 5.15 19.40
C TYR A 630 2.47 5.52 20.47
N HIS A 631 3.74 5.42 20.13
CA HIS A 631 4.84 5.71 21.05
C HIS A 631 5.61 6.94 20.58
N THR A 632 5.66 7.97 21.42
CA THR A 632 6.54 9.12 21.24
C THR A 632 7.77 8.97 22.12
N SER A 633 8.95 9.31 21.63
CA SER A 633 10.09 9.51 22.53
C SER A 633 9.88 10.85 23.25
N ASN A 634 9.77 10.84 24.57
CA ASN A 634 9.62 12.05 25.40
C ASN A 634 10.80 13.03 25.29
N THR A 635 11.82 12.75 24.51
CA THR A 635 13.08 13.49 24.45
C THR A 635 13.32 14.24 23.16
N SER A 636 12.44 14.15 22.16
CA SER A 636 12.68 14.88 20.90
C SER A 636 11.45 15.59 20.36
N LYS A 637 11.62 16.90 20.19
CA LYS A 637 10.76 17.74 19.34
C LYS A 637 10.86 17.40 17.85
N GLU A 638 11.54 16.32 17.46
CA GLU A 638 11.78 15.96 16.07
C GLU A 638 10.72 14.99 15.55
N ALA A 639 10.00 15.45 14.56
CA ALA A 639 9.11 14.62 13.72
C ALA A 639 9.93 13.54 12.98
N GLY A 640 10.08 12.37 13.57
CA GLY A 640 10.87 11.30 12.94
C GLY A 640 11.16 10.12 13.86
N LYS A 641 10.84 10.25 15.15
CA LYS A 641 11.02 9.19 16.14
C LYS A 641 9.73 8.52 16.55
N ASP A 642 8.73 8.63 15.72
CA ASP A 642 7.44 8.00 15.92
C ASP A 642 7.55 6.49 15.76
N LEU A 643 6.90 5.78 16.67
CA LEU A 643 6.73 4.33 16.67
C LEU A 643 5.26 3.99 16.87
N ILE A 644 4.82 2.97 16.16
CA ILE A 644 3.50 2.36 16.33
C ILE A 644 3.69 0.89 16.72
N SER A 645 2.89 0.40 17.66
CA SER A 645 2.76 -1.02 17.89
C SER A 645 1.30 -1.47 17.71
N SER A 646 1.12 -2.60 17.04
CA SER A 646 -0.16 -3.27 16.89
C SER A 646 -0.05 -4.67 17.48
N VAL A 647 -0.91 -4.99 18.45
CA VAL A 647 -0.92 -6.26 19.15
C VAL A 647 -2.20 -7.01 18.88
N ARG A 648 -2.10 -8.26 18.41
CA ARG A 648 -3.18 -9.22 18.45
C ARG A 648 -2.92 -10.16 19.63
N PHE A 649 -3.81 -10.20 20.59
CA PHE A 649 -3.57 -10.91 21.88
C PHE A 649 -3.60 -12.44 21.79
N GLY A 650 -4.00 -12.98 20.63
CA GLY A 650 -4.13 -14.43 20.45
C GLY A 650 -5.38 -15.02 21.11
N LYS A 651 -5.61 -16.31 20.87
CA LYS A 651 -6.63 -17.14 21.53
C LYS A 651 -6.06 -17.87 22.74
N ASN A 652 -4.77 -18.11 22.76
CA ASN A 652 -4.01 -18.84 23.79
C ASN A 652 -2.52 -18.51 23.69
N ARG A 653 -1.68 -19.18 24.49
CA ARG A 653 -0.21 -18.98 24.50
C ARG A 653 0.50 -19.28 23.18
N ASN A 654 -0.11 -20.02 22.26
CA ASN A 654 0.51 -20.40 20.99
C ASN A 654 0.16 -19.45 19.82
N THR A 655 -0.72 -18.48 20.07
CA THR A 655 -1.18 -17.49 19.10
C THR A 655 -1.05 -16.08 19.65
N GLY A 656 -1.04 -15.09 18.80
CA GLY A 656 -0.82 -13.69 19.14
C GLY A 656 0.39 -13.14 18.40
N VAL A 657 0.38 -11.86 18.11
CA VAL A 657 1.48 -11.17 17.41
C VAL A 657 1.61 -9.73 17.91
N ALA A 658 2.85 -9.29 18.11
CA ALA A 658 3.21 -7.90 18.36
C ALA A 658 3.96 -7.35 17.16
N THR A 659 3.36 -6.42 16.45
CA THR A 659 3.97 -5.71 15.32
C THR A 659 4.44 -4.33 15.79
N VAL A 660 5.70 -4.00 15.57
CA VAL A 660 6.30 -2.70 15.91
C VAL A 660 6.90 -2.09 14.66
N ILE A 661 6.50 -0.87 14.36
CA ILE A 661 6.90 -0.16 13.14
C ILE A 661 7.40 1.24 13.46
N GLY A 662 8.49 1.65 12.82
CA GLY A 662 9.02 3.01 12.84
C GLY A 662 9.52 3.40 11.45
N LYS A 663 9.44 4.68 11.11
CA LYS A 663 9.76 5.19 9.75
C LYS A 663 11.12 5.89 9.64
N ASN A 664 11.96 5.82 10.66
CA ASN A 664 13.24 6.53 10.67
C ASN A 664 14.40 5.56 10.90
N ALA A 665 15.35 5.53 9.97
CA ALA A 665 16.55 4.71 10.08
C ALA A 665 17.48 5.10 11.26
N ALA A 666 17.35 6.31 11.80
CA ALA A 666 18.11 6.76 12.96
C ALA A 666 17.50 6.36 14.33
N LEU A 667 16.43 5.56 14.34
CA LEU A 667 15.83 5.05 15.58
C LEU A 667 16.85 4.22 16.39
N ASP A 668 17.03 4.55 17.65
CA ASP A 668 17.74 3.75 18.65
C ASP A 668 17.06 3.96 20.01
N THR A 669 16.11 3.11 20.35
CA THR A 669 15.31 3.22 21.55
C THR A 669 14.78 1.85 22.00
N THR A 670 14.04 1.83 23.09
CA THR A 670 13.39 0.63 23.61
C THR A 670 11.98 0.99 24.03
N ILE A 671 10.99 0.19 23.62
CA ILE A 671 9.60 0.39 23.97
C ILE A 671 9.00 -0.84 24.67
N PRO A 672 8.09 -0.66 25.63
CA PRO A 672 7.30 -1.74 26.18
C PRO A 672 6.10 -2.05 25.28
N VAL A 673 5.86 -3.33 25.01
CA VAL A 673 4.68 -3.83 24.25
C VAL A 673 4.00 -4.95 25.05
N SER A 674 2.76 -4.72 25.47
CA SER A 674 2.02 -5.69 26.28
C SER A 674 1.30 -6.72 25.42
N MET A 675 1.63 -8.00 25.64
CA MET A 675 0.93 -9.15 25.05
C MET A 675 -0.14 -9.72 26.02
N GLY A 676 -0.28 -9.12 27.21
CA GLY A 676 -1.19 -9.58 28.25
C GLY A 676 -0.66 -10.77 29.08
N LYS A 677 -1.29 -10.99 30.22
CA LYS A 677 -0.85 -12.01 31.22
C LYS A 677 -0.85 -13.44 30.66
N THR A 678 -1.63 -13.75 29.65
CA THR A 678 -1.63 -15.07 28.98
C THR A 678 -0.24 -15.43 28.47
N HIS A 679 0.55 -14.44 28.10
CA HIS A 679 1.89 -14.58 27.57
C HIS A 679 3.01 -14.26 28.59
N ALA A 680 2.72 -14.36 29.88
CA ALA A 680 3.73 -14.14 30.92
C ALA A 680 4.92 -15.10 30.81
N ASN A 681 6.16 -14.59 30.95
CA ASN A 681 7.41 -15.37 30.90
C ASN A 681 7.48 -16.29 29.68
N GLN A 682 7.17 -15.76 28.51
CA GLN A 682 7.16 -16.51 27.25
C GLN A 682 8.17 -15.93 26.26
N VAL A 683 8.77 -16.81 25.47
CA VAL A 683 9.66 -16.45 24.38
C VAL A 683 8.85 -15.96 23.19
N PHE A 684 9.27 -14.86 22.60
CA PHE A 684 8.81 -14.33 21.33
C PHE A 684 10.00 -14.17 20.38
N VAL A 685 9.80 -14.49 19.11
CA VAL A 685 10.81 -14.32 18.07
C VAL A 685 10.28 -13.42 16.98
N ASP A 686 11.16 -12.63 16.39
CA ASP A 686 10.81 -11.87 15.20
C ASP A 686 10.63 -12.83 14.01
N ALA A 687 9.46 -12.78 13.40
CA ALA A 687 9.07 -13.58 12.26
C ALA A 687 8.94 -12.74 10.97
N SER A 688 9.33 -11.48 11.00
CA SER A 688 9.30 -10.61 9.81
C SER A 688 10.34 -11.01 8.75
N GLY A 689 11.43 -11.66 9.16
CA GLY A 689 12.62 -11.86 8.32
C GLY A 689 13.60 -10.69 8.33
N VAL A 690 13.20 -9.52 8.87
CA VAL A 690 14.02 -8.31 8.90
C VAL A 690 15.10 -8.36 9.98
N THR A 691 14.79 -8.95 11.14
CA THR A 691 15.73 -9.13 12.25
C THR A 691 15.70 -10.55 12.81
N ASN A 692 16.73 -10.90 13.61
CA ASN A 692 16.78 -12.19 14.32
C ASN A 692 16.49 -12.02 15.82
N THR A 693 15.75 -10.99 16.19
CA THR A 693 15.53 -10.63 17.60
C THR A 693 14.64 -11.65 18.29
N LYS A 694 15.09 -12.12 19.47
CA LYS A 694 14.32 -12.97 20.36
C LYS A 694 14.13 -12.27 21.69
N LEU A 695 12.89 -12.21 22.16
CA LEU A 695 12.50 -11.50 23.37
C LEU A 695 11.85 -12.47 24.36
N VAL A 696 11.86 -12.09 25.62
CA VAL A 696 11.09 -12.78 26.65
C VAL A 696 10.16 -11.77 27.32
N THR A 697 8.89 -12.09 27.40
CA THR A 697 7.93 -11.28 28.15
C THR A 697 8.22 -11.37 29.66
N ASP A 698 7.94 -10.29 30.38
CA ASP A 698 7.98 -10.32 31.84
C ASP A 698 6.80 -11.10 32.45
N LYS A 699 6.71 -11.11 33.80
CA LYS A 699 5.59 -11.76 34.55
C LYS A 699 4.21 -11.18 34.22
N ASN A 700 4.10 -10.03 33.64
CA ASN A 700 2.86 -9.38 33.22
C ASN A 700 2.59 -9.57 31.72
N GLY A 701 3.46 -10.25 30.98
CA GLY A 701 3.36 -10.46 29.54
C GLY A 701 3.83 -9.25 28.71
N VAL A 702 4.73 -8.43 29.24
CA VAL A 702 5.25 -7.25 28.53
C VAL A 702 6.58 -7.59 27.86
N LEU A 703 6.65 -7.37 26.55
CA LEU A 703 7.88 -7.37 25.78
C LEU A 703 8.63 -6.04 25.99
N THR A 704 9.94 -6.10 26.15
CA THR A 704 10.81 -4.93 26.03
C THR A 704 11.48 -4.98 24.66
N VAL A 705 10.94 -4.24 23.70
CA VAL A 705 11.38 -4.28 22.32
C VAL A 705 12.50 -3.28 22.07
N PRO A 706 13.74 -3.73 21.79
CA PRO A 706 14.81 -2.84 21.32
C PRO A 706 14.52 -2.45 19.87
N VAL A 707 14.40 -1.18 19.60
CA VAL A 707 14.15 -0.62 18.29
C VAL A 707 15.43 0.01 17.78
N LYS A 708 16.01 -0.57 16.73
CA LYS A 708 17.16 -0.03 16.03
C LYS A 708 16.80 0.11 14.55
N GLY A 709 16.73 1.35 14.07
CA GLY A 709 16.43 1.65 12.69
C GLY A 709 17.47 1.11 11.72
N ILE A 710 17.03 0.76 10.53
CA ILE A 710 17.86 0.30 9.41
C ILE A 710 17.43 1.02 8.12
N LYS A 711 18.29 0.98 7.12
CA LYS A 711 17.97 1.45 5.77
C LYS A 711 18.38 0.38 4.77
N THR A 712 17.40 -0.35 4.28
CA THR A 712 17.56 -1.39 3.26
C THR A 712 16.58 -1.15 2.13
N ALA A 713 16.54 -2.02 1.14
CA ALA A 713 15.54 -1.95 0.06
C ALA A 713 14.11 -2.16 0.58
N GLU A 714 13.94 -2.98 1.61
CA GLU A 714 12.67 -3.42 2.19
C GLU A 714 12.17 -2.46 3.27
N VAL A 715 13.09 -1.90 4.06
CA VAL A 715 12.78 -1.11 5.26
C VAL A 715 13.66 0.13 5.38
N ASN A 716 13.04 1.29 5.52
CA ASN A 716 13.69 2.54 5.93
C ASN A 716 13.11 2.96 7.28
N GLY A 717 13.63 2.41 8.36
CA GLY A 717 13.12 2.57 9.71
C GLY A 717 13.26 1.29 10.53
N TYR A 718 12.15 0.82 11.11
CA TYR A 718 12.13 -0.40 11.91
C TYR A 718 10.86 -1.22 11.63
N VAL A 719 11.03 -2.52 11.50
CA VAL A 719 9.93 -3.52 11.50
C VAL A 719 10.34 -4.68 12.38
N GLY A 720 9.50 -5.00 13.35
CA GLY A 720 9.61 -6.20 14.17
C GLY A 720 8.24 -6.83 14.32
N VAL A 721 8.12 -8.13 14.04
CA VAL A 721 6.87 -8.89 14.12
C VAL A 721 7.09 -10.11 15.01
N PHE A 722 6.75 -9.96 16.27
CA PHE A 722 7.07 -10.94 17.32
C PHE A 722 5.95 -11.93 17.53
N VAL A 723 6.26 -13.22 17.43
CA VAL A 723 5.33 -14.33 17.60
C VAL A 723 5.79 -15.28 18.71
N PRO A 724 4.85 -15.91 19.45
CA PRO A 724 5.19 -16.78 20.57
C PRO A 724 5.88 -18.08 20.13
N GLN A 725 6.82 -18.52 20.96
CA GLN A 725 7.53 -19.80 20.83
C GLN A 725 7.21 -20.72 21.99
N ALA A 726 7.24 -22.03 21.73
CA ALA A 726 7.02 -23.07 22.75
C ALA A 726 8.26 -23.36 23.62
N THR A 727 9.41 -22.78 23.33
CA THR A 727 10.67 -23.05 24.03
C THR A 727 10.69 -22.42 25.42
N LYS A 728 11.38 -23.08 26.40
CA LYS A 728 11.60 -22.53 27.75
C LYS A 728 12.44 -21.25 27.65
N ALA A 729 11.95 -20.18 28.28
CA ALA A 729 12.58 -18.88 28.20
C ALA A 729 13.96 -18.88 28.86
N PRO A 730 15.01 -18.35 28.22
CA PRO A 730 16.28 -18.02 28.89
C PRO A 730 16.06 -16.99 29.99
N VAL A 731 16.81 -17.07 31.04
CA VAL A 731 16.76 -16.13 32.18
C VAL A 731 18.14 -15.59 32.46
N ALA A 732 18.29 -14.28 32.44
CA ALA A 732 19.50 -13.61 32.88
C ALA A 732 19.40 -13.25 34.36
N THR A 733 20.44 -13.53 35.13
CA THR A 733 20.57 -13.09 36.52
C THR A 733 21.88 -12.35 36.71
N MET A 734 21.87 -11.34 37.56
CA MET A 734 23.05 -10.50 37.82
C MET A 734 23.32 -10.54 39.32
N LYS A 735 24.58 -10.69 39.68
CA LYS A 735 25.09 -10.68 41.07
C LYS A 735 26.21 -9.72 41.24
N ALA A 736 26.31 -9.13 42.40
CA ALA A 736 27.48 -8.33 42.87
C ALA A 736 27.80 -8.66 44.31
N GLY A 737 29.02 -8.46 44.71
CA GLY A 737 29.39 -8.45 46.12
C GLY A 737 28.89 -7.20 46.85
N ALA A 738 29.27 -7.03 48.12
CA ALA A 738 28.94 -5.85 48.90
C ALA A 738 29.52 -4.57 48.26
N VAL A 739 28.69 -3.58 47.96
CA VAL A 739 29.07 -2.31 47.36
C VAL A 739 29.44 -1.32 48.46
N TYR A 740 30.63 -0.77 48.38
CA TYR A 740 31.10 0.25 49.34
C TYR A 740 31.50 1.51 48.56
N GLN A 741 31.47 2.66 49.24
CA GLN A 741 31.89 3.92 48.64
C GLN A 741 33.34 3.83 48.13
N GLY A 742 33.54 4.24 46.89
CA GLY A 742 34.86 4.22 46.22
C GLY A 742 35.33 2.85 45.75
N LYS A 743 34.73 1.74 46.19
CA LYS A 743 35.15 0.40 45.82
C LYS A 743 34.58 0.01 44.47
N VAL A 744 35.43 -0.52 43.58
CA VAL A 744 35.04 -1.06 42.27
C VAL A 744 34.83 -2.56 42.38
N LEU A 745 33.69 -3.02 41.86
CA LEU A 745 33.30 -4.44 41.80
C LEU A 745 32.93 -4.83 40.39
N ASN A 746 33.19 -6.07 40.01
CA ASN A 746 32.72 -6.60 38.73
C ASN A 746 31.34 -7.25 38.93
N LEU A 747 30.38 -6.85 38.11
CA LEU A 747 29.08 -7.51 38.03
C LEU A 747 29.24 -8.87 37.36
N LYS A 748 28.59 -9.90 37.91
CA LYS A 748 28.58 -11.24 37.32
C LYS A 748 27.18 -11.51 36.76
N THR A 749 27.09 -11.65 35.45
CA THR A 749 25.84 -12.03 34.77
C THR A 749 25.90 -13.50 34.40
N THR A 750 24.83 -14.23 34.66
CA THR A 750 24.68 -15.66 34.33
C THR A 750 23.38 -15.87 33.60
N ILE A 751 23.36 -16.84 32.66
CA ILE A 751 22.19 -17.21 31.86
C ILE A 751 21.79 -18.64 32.25
N ALA A 752 20.49 -18.78 32.56
CA ALA A 752 19.85 -20.08 32.74
C ALA A 752 18.97 -20.40 31.51
N ASN A 753 18.70 -21.67 31.25
CA ASN A 753 17.87 -22.22 30.19
C ASN A 753 18.36 -21.89 28.75
N SER A 754 19.64 -21.54 28.58
CA SER A 754 20.29 -21.39 27.29
C SER A 754 21.77 -21.75 27.39
N LYS A 755 22.28 -22.35 26.30
CA LYS A 755 23.72 -22.61 26.13
C LYS A 755 24.41 -21.53 25.29
N SER A 756 23.63 -20.56 24.79
CA SER A 756 24.17 -19.49 23.96
C SER A 756 25.05 -18.53 24.74
N ALA A 757 26.19 -18.15 24.16
CA ALA A 757 27.08 -17.19 24.76
C ALA A 757 26.52 -15.77 24.74
N ILE A 758 26.91 -14.96 25.72
CA ILE A 758 26.58 -13.53 25.75
C ILE A 758 27.36 -12.82 24.62
N ALA A 759 26.63 -12.15 23.72
CA ALA A 759 27.22 -11.32 22.66
C ALA A 759 27.54 -9.92 23.17
N SER A 760 26.62 -9.32 23.96
CA SER A 760 26.85 -8.00 24.56
C SER A 760 25.99 -7.82 25.81
N THR A 761 26.44 -6.87 26.67
CA THR A 761 25.66 -6.45 27.83
C THR A 761 25.72 -4.93 27.95
N ARG A 762 24.59 -4.28 28.05
CA ARG A 762 24.45 -2.85 28.39
C ARG A 762 24.04 -2.72 29.85
N TYR A 763 24.75 -1.92 30.60
CA TYR A 763 24.44 -1.66 32.01
C TYR A 763 23.92 -0.24 32.21
N ARG A 764 23.00 -0.06 33.16
CA ARG A 764 22.50 1.24 33.59
C ARG A 764 22.27 1.25 35.10
N VAL A 765 22.62 2.31 35.81
CA VAL A 765 22.25 2.56 37.21
C VAL A 765 21.15 3.59 37.24
N LEU A 766 20.06 3.32 37.99
CA LEU A 766 18.90 4.23 38.05
C LEU A 766 19.20 5.53 38.79
N ASP A 767 20.03 5.47 39.87
CA ASP A 767 20.52 6.68 40.56
C ASP A 767 22.03 6.76 40.52
N THR A 768 22.57 7.55 39.59
CA THR A 768 23.98 7.77 39.36
C THR A 768 24.68 8.57 40.48
N LYS A 769 23.94 9.18 41.40
CA LYS A 769 24.47 9.80 42.62
C LYS A 769 24.86 8.73 43.63
N LYS A 770 24.25 7.56 43.64
CA LYS A 770 24.52 6.45 44.57
C LYS A 770 25.59 5.49 44.07
N ALA A 771 25.59 5.17 42.75
CA ALA A 771 26.58 4.31 42.14
C ALA A 771 26.64 4.60 40.64
N ILE A 772 27.72 4.17 39.99
CA ILE A 772 27.92 4.19 38.54
C ILE A 772 28.44 2.82 38.09
N VAL A 773 28.12 2.47 36.84
CA VAL A 773 28.62 1.27 36.16
C VAL A 773 29.16 1.64 34.80
N ASP A 774 30.29 1.07 34.39
CA ASP A 774 30.86 1.25 33.07
C ASP A 774 30.39 0.15 32.08
N SER A 775 30.76 0.31 30.80
CA SER A 775 30.41 -0.64 29.71
C SER A 775 30.98 -2.05 29.95
N LYS A 776 31.98 -2.22 30.77
CA LYS A 776 32.60 -3.51 31.14
C LYS A 776 31.96 -4.15 32.39
N GLY A 777 30.89 -3.54 32.94
CA GLY A 777 30.24 -4.03 34.15
C GLY A 777 30.97 -3.76 35.45
N ARG A 778 31.89 -2.80 35.47
CA ARG A 778 32.59 -2.39 36.71
C ARG A 778 31.72 -1.38 37.44
N LEU A 779 31.16 -1.82 38.57
CA LEU A 779 30.27 -1.05 39.43
C LEU A 779 31.08 -0.33 40.51
N THR A 780 30.85 0.96 40.69
CA THR A 780 31.49 1.79 41.71
C THR A 780 30.44 2.48 42.57
N GLY A 781 30.49 2.26 43.89
CA GLY A 781 29.64 3.00 44.84
C GLY A 781 30.11 4.43 45.00
N LYS A 782 29.21 5.42 44.93
CA LYS A 782 29.47 6.84 45.10
C LYS A 782 29.03 7.39 46.45
N ALA A 783 27.78 7.33 46.73
CA ALA A 783 27.16 7.78 47.98
C ALA A 783 26.34 6.65 48.60
N THR A 784 26.30 6.64 49.95
CA THR A 784 25.51 5.65 50.69
C THR A 784 24.03 5.69 50.30
N GLY A 785 23.40 4.53 50.27
CA GLY A 785 21.98 4.37 49.98
C GLY A 785 21.67 3.34 48.87
N LYS A 786 20.40 3.13 48.68
CA LYS A 786 19.88 2.10 47.77
C LYS A 786 19.70 2.63 46.37
N THR A 787 19.97 1.80 45.36
CA THR A 787 19.66 2.03 43.93
C THR A 787 19.54 0.69 43.22
N THR A 788 19.26 0.71 41.92
CA THR A 788 19.17 -0.51 41.11
C THR A 788 20.11 -0.41 39.91
N VAL A 789 20.78 -1.51 39.63
CA VAL A 789 21.50 -1.72 38.38
C VAL A 789 20.59 -2.51 37.45
N GLU A 790 20.40 -2.03 36.25
CA GLU A 790 19.73 -2.73 35.15
C GLU A 790 20.80 -3.23 34.17
N ALA A 791 20.57 -4.41 33.60
CA ALA A 791 21.36 -4.90 32.46
C ALA A 791 20.44 -5.43 31.36
N THR A 792 20.75 -5.05 30.13
CA THR A 792 20.21 -5.65 28.91
C THR A 792 21.28 -6.54 28.32
N VAL A 793 21.01 -7.85 28.25
CA VAL A 793 21.96 -8.88 27.80
C VAL A 793 21.49 -9.42 26.47
N THR A 794 22.30 -9.33 25.43
CA THR A 794 22.04 -9.94 24.12
C THR A 794 22.89 -11.22 24.01
N LEU A 795 22.23 -12.31 23.64
CA LEU A 795 22.90 -13.59 23.39
C LEU A 795 23.23 -13.74 21.91
N LYS A 796 24.18 -14.59 21.56
CA LYS A 796 24.59 -14.82 20.14
C LYS A 796 23.49 -15.41 19.29
N ASP A 797 22.53 -16.12 19.89
CA ASP A 797 21.35 -16.70 19.21
C ASP A 797 20.18 -15.72 19.07
N GLY A 798 20.40 -14.42 19.35
CA GLY A 798 19.44 -13.34 19.16
C GLY A 798 18.53 -13.03 20.34
N PHE A 799 18.58 -13.76 21.46
CA PHE A 799 17.80 -13.39 22.65
C PHE A 799 18.28 -12.08 23.26
N VAL A 800 17.33 -11.21 23.59
CA VAL A 800 17.55 -9.98 24.35
C VAL A 800 16.84 -10.14 25.71
N LEU A 801 17.64 -10.16 26.78
CA LEU A 801 17.17 -10.41 28.13
C LEU A 801 17.40 -9.19 29.01
N LYS A 802 16.48 -8.87 29.88
CA LYS A 802 16.61 -7.80 30.87
C LYS A 802 16.73 -8.40 32.25
N THR A 803 17.68 -7.92 33.06
CA THR A 803 17.80 -8.28 34.45
C THR A 803 18.08 -7.06 35.32
N VAL A 804 17.67 -7.10 36.58
CA VAL A 804 17.84 -6.02 37.53
C VAL A 804 18.49 -6.54 38.80
N LEU A 805 19.35 -5.72 39.41
CA LEU A 805 19.99 -6.00 40.67
C LEU A 805 19.82 -4.78 41.61
N PRO A 806 18.99 -4.91 42.67
CA PRO A 806 18.98 -3.92 43.74
C PRO A 806 20.33 -3.96 44.46
N ILE A 807 20.90 -2.82 44.69
CA ILE A 807 22.17 -2.65 45.43
C ILE A 807 22.00 -1.59 46.51
N GLU A 808 22.82 -1.72 47.57
CA GLU A 808 22.98 -0.69 48.58
C GLU A 808 24.44 -0.34 48.70
N THR A 809 24.77 0.93 48.42
CA THR A 809 26.10 1.43 48.67
C THR A 809 26.28 1.73 50.15
N LYS A 810 27.16 1.01 50.82
CA LYS A 810 27.52 1.18 52.20
C LYS A 810 28.70 2.10 52.36
N ALA A 811 28.86 2.73 53.54
CA ALA A 811 29.98 3.55 53.87
C ALA A 811 31.26 2.71 53.83
N ASN A 812 32.31 3.27 53.25
CA ASN A 812 33.64 2.69 53.35
C ASN A 812 34.18 3.03 54.72
N SER A 813 34.72 2.07 55.47
CA SER A 813 35.11 2.22 56.86
C SER A 813 36.48 1.59 57.13
N VAL A 814 37.13 2.09 58.14
CA VAL A 814 38.35 1.54 58.78
C VAL A 814 38.10 1.47 60.26
N THR A 815 38.36 0.33 60.87
CA THR A 815 38.26 0.13 62.32
C THR A 815 39.66 0.17 62.91
N LEU A 816 39.90 1.11 63.79
CA LEU A 816 41.16 1.18 64.51
C LEU A 816 41.22 0.12 65.56
N LYS A 817 42.40 -0.46 65.84
CA LYS A 817 42.65 -1.42 66.90
C LYS A 817 42.36 -0.81 68.27
N ALA A 818 42.74 0.50 68.42
CA ALA A 818 42.38 1.29 69.56
C ALA A 818 42.08 2.72 69.13
N SER A 819 41.19 3.46 69.81
CA SER A 819 40.83 4.83 69.54
C SER A 819 41.53 5.86 70.43
N LYS A 820 42.20 5.41 71.43
CA LYS A 820 42.90 6.24 72.39
C LYS A 820 44.11 5.52 72.98
N ALA A 821 45.12 6.27 73.50
CA ALA A 821 46.25 5.80 74.26
C ALA A 821 46.66 6.83 75.33
N THR A 822 47.20 6.33 76.47
CA THR A 822 47.82 7.14 77.47
C THR A 822 49.31 6.83 77.45
N LEU A 823 50.20 7.85 77.37
CA LEU A 823 51.64 7.73 77.19
C LEU A 823 52.35 8.54 78.34
N LYS A 824 53.50 8.07 78.76
CA LYS A 824 54.45 8.92 79.51
C LYS A 824 55.26 9.76 78.51
N LYS A 825 55.89 10.83 78.95
CA LYS A 825 56.82 11.59 78.14
C LYS A 825 57.87 10.68 77.51
N ASN A 826 58.09 10.83 76.14
CA ASN A 826 58.99 10.01 75.32
C ASN A 826 58.49 8.55 75.08
N GLN A 827 57.43 8.09 75.72
CA GLN A 827 56.85 6.79 75.40
C GLN A 827 56.17 6.81 74.02
N THR A 828 56.19 5.68 73.28
CA THR A 828 55.66 5.54 71.95
C THR A 828 54.50 4.49 71.89
N THR A 829 53.60 4.69 71.03
CA THR A 829 52.59 3.72 70.61
C THR A 829 52.44 3.78 69.14
N ARG A 830 51.89 2.68 68.55
CA ARG A 830 51.62 2.65 67.09
C ARG A 830 50.13 2.58 66.83
N ILE A 831 49.67 3.45 65.94
CA ILE A 831 48.30 3.39 65.46
C ILE A 831 48.18 2.27 64.40
N SER A 832 47.28 1.34 64.62
CA SER A 832 46.96 0.29 63.68
C SER A 832 45.43 0.13 63.55
N TYR A 833 45.01 -0.53 62.51
CA TYR A 833 43.61 -0.87 62.31
C TYR A 833 43.38 -2.39 62.27
N THR A 834 42.22 -2.85 62.69
CA THR A 834 41.85 -4.27 62.71
C THR A 834 41.18 -4.72 61.46
N SER A 835 40.42 -3.81 60.80
CA SER A 835 39.68 -4.09 59.55
C SER A 835 39.51 -2.83 58.70
N ALA A 836 39.46 -3.04 57.44
CA ALA A 836 39.02 -2.04 56.45
C ALA A 836 38.12 -2.68 55.38
N THR A 837 37.11 -1.95 54.91
CA THR A 837 36.14 -2.47 53.89
C THR A 837 36.77 -2.57 52.50
N ASP A 838 37.89 -1.89 52.29
CA ASP A 838 38.68 -1.95 51.06
C ASP A 838 40.20 -1.88 51.38
N LYS A 839 41.05 -2.36 50.47
CA LYS A 839 42.49 -2.32 50.62
C LYS A 839 42.95 -0.89 50.80
N ILE A 840 43.84 -0.65 51.80
CA ILE A 840 44.44 0.66 52.05
C ILE A 840 45.62 0.90 51.11
N LYS A 841 45.55 2.00 50.34
CA LYS A 841 46.56 2.44 49.38
C LYS A 841 47.67 3.32 50.08
N SER A 842 47.15 4.20 50.92
CA SER A 842 48.08 5.07 51.70
C SER A 842 47.44 5.56 52.99
N VAL A 843 48.24 5.95 53.96
CA VAL A 843 47.85 6.50 55.26
C VAL A 843 48.65 7.77 55.55
N GLN A 844 47.96 8.82 55.96
CA GLN A 844 48.54 10.04 56.43
C GLN A 844 48.15 10.30 57.88
N TYR A 845 49.09 10.73 58.67
CA TYR A 845 48.86 11.04 60.06
C TYR A 845 49.20 12.50 60.33
N THR A 846 48.35 13.19 61.09
CA THR A 846 48.57 14.60 61.50
C THR A 846 48.19 14.78 62.95
N SER A 847 49.11 15.25 63.76
CA SER A 847 48.81 15.63 65.12
C SER A 847 48.27 17.03 65.22
N ALA A 848 47.12 17.17 65.92
CA ALA A 848 46.52 18.48 66.19
C ALA A 848 47.37 19.39 67.10
N ASN A 849 48.15 18.77 67.95
CA ASN A 849 49.16 19.52 68.78
C ASN A 849 50.46 18.73 68.88
N LYS A 850 51.41 19.11 68.06
CA LYS A 850 52.76 18.47 68.02
C LYS A 850 53.58 18.72 69.29
N LYS A 851 53.27 19.74 70.10
CA LYS A 851 53.87 20.01 71.37
C LYS A 851 53.48 19.01 72.45
N VAL A 852 52.32 18.39 72.34
CA VAL A 852 51.81 17.35 73.24
C VAL A 852 52.18 15.95 72.77
N ALA A 853 51.96 15.61 71.48
CA ALA A 853 52.36 14.36 70.87
C ALA A 853 52.69 14.53 69.39
N GLN A 854 53.74 13.85 68.95
CA GLN A 854 54.15 13.79 67.52
C GLN A 854 53.79 12.42 66.95
N VAL A 855 53.50 12.37 65.67
CA VAL A 855 53.25 11.14 64.95
C VAL A 855 54.14 11.06 63.71
N SER A 856 54.77 9.91 63.48
CA SER A 856 55.54 9.64 62.28
C SER A 856 54.65 9.26 61.08
N SER A 857 55.21 9.29 59.89
CA SER A 857 54.56 8.80 58.67
C SER A 857 54.19 7.32 58.74
N ARG A 858 54.77 6.55 59.63
CA ARG A 858 54.45 5.12 59.85
C ARG A 858 53.44 4.89 61.01
N GLY A 859 52.83 5.96 61.55
CA GLY A 859 51.78 5.91 62.58
C GLY A 859 52.34 5.66 64.00
N ASN A 860 53.67 5.85 64.24
CA ASN A 860 54.23 5.79 65.59
C ASN A 860 54.05 7.16 66.28
N VAL A 861 53.31 7.13 67.38
CA VAL A 861 52.98 8.32 68.16
C VAL A 861 53.88 8.35 69.36
N ARG A 862 54.58 9.49 69.62
CA ARG A 862 55.52 9.77 70.78
C ARG A 862 54.88 10.87 71.64
N GLY A 863 54.74 10.63 72.90
CA GLY A 863 54.42 11.65 73.90
C GLY A 863 55.59 12.67 74.11
N ILE A 864 55.27 13.99 74.05
CA ILE A 864 56.29 15.04 74.14
C ILE A 864 56.14 15.84 75.44
N LYS A 865 54.92 16.32 75.73
CA LYS A 865 54.61 17.13 76.91
C LYS A 865 53.22 16.72 77.47
N ALA A 866 53.07 16.76 78.79
CA ALA A 866 51.77 16.50 79.40
C ALA A 866 50.65 17.29 78.76
N GLY A 867 49.50 16.63 78.52
CA GLY A 867 48.35 17.21 77.87
C GLY A 867 47.55 16.17 77.05
N LYS A 868 46.51 16.65 76.36
CA LYS A 868 45.68 15.81 75.50
C LYS A 868 45.68 16.37 74.09
N THR A 869 45.84 15.50 73.09
CA THR A 869 45.74 15.85 71.70
C THR A 869 45.10 14.74 70.88
N THR A 870 44.71 15.01 69.64
CA THR A 870 44.17 14.04 68.69
C THR A 870 45.12 13.89 67.51
N ILE A 871 45.30 12.68 67.04
CA ILE A 871 45.98 12.37 65.77
C ILE A 871 44.83 12.11 64.74
N ARG A 872 44.74 12.96 63.71
CA ARG A 872 43.92 12.74 62.58
C ARG A 872 44.58 11.76 61.62
N ILE A 873 43.90 10.70 61.26
CA ILE A 873 44.34 9.64 60.35
C ILE A 873 43.51 9.70 59.12
N THR A 874 44.16 9.88 58.00
CA THR A 874 43.51 9.87 56.70
C THR A 874 43.98 8.64 55.96
N TYR A 875 43.06 7.67 55.80
CA TYR A 875 43.27 6.50 54.95
C TYR A 875 42.74 6.78 53.54
N MET A 876 43.53 6.47 52.52
CA MET A 876 43.12 6.42 51.13
C MET A 876 43.00 4.94 50.75
N THR A 877 41.84 4.52 50.34
CA THR A 877 41.60 3.15 49.88
C THR A 877 42.05 2.91 48.44
N ALA A 878 42.16 1.68 48.01
CA ALA A 878 42.50 1.32 46.63
C ALA A 878 41.50 1.91 45.61
N GLY A 879 40.23 2.09 45.98
CA GLY A 879 39.20 2.77 45.20
C GLY A 879 39.28 4.32 45.27
N ASN A 880 40.40 4.87 45.77
CA ASN A 880 40.63 6.31 45.95
C ASN A 880 39.56 7.00 46.83
N TYR A 881 38.97 6.27 47.79
CA TYR A 881 38.02 6.83 48.74
C TYR A 881 38.76 7.22 50.04
N LYS A 882 38.44 8.41 50.57
CA LYS A 882 39.06 8.95 51.75
C LYS A 882 38.28 8.61 53.00
N VAL A 883 38.87 7.85 53.95
CA VAL A 883 38.30 7.57 55.26
C VAL A 883 39.12 8.30 56.32
N VAL A 884 38.49 9.10 57.15
CA VAL A 884 39.12 9.85 58.22
C VAL A 884 38.80 9.25 59.58
N LYS A 885 39.73 9.02 60.37
CA LYS A 885 39.64 8.56 61.79
C LYS A 885 40.43 9.48 62.69
N THR A 886 40.09 9.46 63.98
CA THR A 886 40.79 10.17 65.02
C THR A 886 41.27 9.19 66.07
N PHE A 887 42.51 9.43 66.59
CA PHE A 887 43.07 8.65 67.65
C PHE A 887 43.48 9.66 68.73
N THR A 888 42.92 9.48 69.97
CA THR A 888 43.19 10.39 71.09
C THR A 888 44.38 9.97 71.87
N VAL A 889 45.27 10.92 72.13
CA VAL A 889 46.47 10.71 72.92
C VAL A 889 46.41 11.60 74.16
N THR A 890 46.60 10.97 75.33
CA THR A 890 46.78 11.64 76.58
C THR A 890 48.23 11.38 77.04
N VAL A 891 49.03 12.44 77.30
CA VAL A 891 50.40 12.33 77.84
C VAL A 891 50.39 12.78 79.30
N LYS A 892 50.79 11.89 80.17
CA LYS A 892 50.89 12.14 81.59
C LYS A 892 52.34 12.50 81.94
#